data_3fe700591c1dcd93dd163372e2cd4c87
#
_entry.id   3fe700591c1dcd93dd163372e2cd4c87
#
_cell.length_a   1.000
_cell.length_b   1.000
_cell.length_c   1.000
_cell.angle_alpha   90.00
_cell.angle_beta   90.00
_cell.angle_gamma   90.00
#
_symmetry.space_group_name_H-M   'P 1'
#
loop_
_entity.id
_entity.type
_entity.pdbx_description
1 polymer ?
#
loop_
_entity_poly.entity_id
_entity_poly.type
_entity_poly.pdbx_seq_one_letter_code
_entity_poly.pdbx_strand_id
1 'polypeptide(L)'
;MAISSPFFCDSCGAANRPQAVFCYACGQPLQAHGGKVSSQTTGLLAYNHLLKQRYRIISQVGKGGFGAVYKAADLQFGNRQVAIKEMSQSSLSQQELIEATESFKREALLLAGLTHPNLPRIYEQFTDIGRWYLVMDFIEGETLEDHLGKIKGGKLPVEQVLEIGIQLCMVLEYLHMRQPPIIFRDLKPANVMLTMYGHVYLIDFGIARHFKPGQAKDTTALGSTGYAAPEQYGKAQTTPRADIYALGVTLHQLLSGNDPADTPFQFASLQLSGHPTLSHLEKLIMQMIEMDTSKRPASIAAIKQELQSIATQHLVGKTNPLQAGLPHGYQPPAKSRFLQRSNAPKPQPQKTTRYICSGHTSRVTAVAWSPRGTHIATASFDRTVRIWDTAHGFSIITYRGHWDRVQALTWSPDGTRVASASDDGTVQVWDATTGKQVLIYRGHSNAVSAVAWSPDGKRIASASDDKSIQVWDTSNGGLIFVNRSHTQKVLAVAWSPDGRRIASGSEDKSVQVWSPNKDKSSFFGTLRLTVRGQFSYKGHSGRVNGLIWSPNGQRIASVSNDKSMQVWDPSTGKKFIIHRNTSAGINGVTWSPDGRFIAACGNDKMVQVWDAVTRNNVFTYRGHTGYVMSVAWSPDGKLLASAGVDHTMQVWATS
;
A
#
# COMPACT_ATOMS: atom_id res chain seq x y z
N MET A 1 46.32 -22.92 -29.15
CA MET A 1 45.03 -22.90 -29.88
C MET A 1 44.12 -21.95 -29.16
N ALA A 2 43.68 -20.87 -29.78
CA ALA A 2 42.81 -19.91 -29.14
C ALA A 2 41.40 -20.53 -28.95
N ILE A 3 41.00 -20.70 -27.71
CA ILE A 3 39.68 -21.20 -27.36
C ILE A 3 38.70 -20.02 -27.62
N SER A 4 37.88 -20.14 -28.65
CA SER A 4 36.86 -19.13 -28.99
C SER A 4 35.70 -19.17 -27.97
N SER A 5 35.31 -18.03 -27.51
CA SER A 5 34.20 -17.84 -26.53
C SER A 5 32.89 -18.44 -27.02
N PRO A 6 32.03 -19.00 -26.15
CA PRO A 6 30.73 -19.51 -26.55
C PRO A 6 29.82 -18.40 -27.06
N PHE A 7 28.99 -18.72 -28.05
CA PHE A 7 28.03 -17.82 -28.68
C PHE A 7 26.64 -18.05 -28.12
N PHE A 8 25.97 -17.02 -27.65
CA PHE A 8 24.65 -17.14 -26.96
C PHE A 8 23.51 -16.85 -27.94
N CYS A 9 22.43 -17.61 -27.82
CA CYS A 9 21.22 -17.41 -28.63
C CYS A 9 20.43 -16.21 -28.19
N ASP A 10 20.14 -15.26 -29.07
CA ASP A 10 19.36 -14.05 -28.75
C ASP A 10 17.90 -14.37 -28.38
N SER A 11 17.39 -15.51 -28.78
CA SER A 11 16.00 -15.92 -28.58
C SER A 11 15.76 -16.64 -27.25
N CYS A 12 16.64 -17.56 -26.85
CA CYS A 12 16.48 -18.37 -25.63
C CYS A 12 17.68 -18.31 -24.67
N GLY A 13 18.76 -17.61 -25.05
CA GLY A 13 19.96 -17.42 -24.26
C GLY A 13 20.84 -18.66 -24.05
N ALA A 14 20.62 -19.76 -24.76
CA ALA A 14 21.46 -20.94 -24.65
C ALA A 14 22.88 -20.67 -25.21
N ALA A 15 23.91 -21.14 -24.47
CA ALA A 15 25.29 -21.04 -24.91
C ALA A 15 25.57 -22.06 -26.02
N ASN A 16 25.98 -21.62 -27.20
CA ASN A 16 26.25 -22.43 -28.37
C ASN A 16 27.75 -22.47 -28.68
N ARG A 17 28.19 -23.47 -29.45
CA ARG A 17 29.56 -23.51 -29.93
C ARG A 17 29.83 -22.29 -30.83
N PRO A 18 31.07 -21.78 -30.87
CA PRO A 18 31.42 -20.57 -31.62
C PRO A 18 31.08 -20.56 -33.09
N GLN A 19 30.87 -21.74 -33.70
CA GLN A 19 30.56 -21.93 -35.10
C GLN A 19 29.14 -22.47 -35.34
N ALA A 20 28.28 -22.48 -34.32
CA ALA A 20 26.90 -22.97 -34.45
C ALA A 20 26.08 -22.00 -35.33
N VAL A 21 25.43 -22.51 -36.35
CA VAL A 21 24.53 -21.75 -37.21
C VAL A 21 23.11 -21.70 -36.65
N PHE A 22 22.73 -22.67 -35.85
CA PHE A 22 21.44 -22.77 -35.16
C PHE A 22 21.63 -23.04 -33.67
N CYS A 23 20.76 -22.48 -32.87
CA CYS A 23 20.75 -22.74 -31.42
C CYS A 23 20.36 -24.18 -31.14
N TYR A 24 21.18 -24.89 -30.36
CA TYR A 24 20.90 -26.29 -30.02
C TYR A 24 19.68 -26.47 -29.11
N ALA A 25 19.28 -25.42 -28.39
CA ALA A 25 18.19 -25.49 -27.41
C ALA A 25 16.82 -25.10 -27.99
N CYS A 26 16.75 -24.10 -28.88
CA CYS A 26 15.48 -23.60 -29.44
C CYS A 26 15.37 -23.67 -30.98
N GLY A 27 16.42 -24.14 -31.66
CA GLY A 27 16.43 -24.28 -33.12
C GLY A 27 16.48 -22.98 -33.92
N GLN A 28 16.52 -21.81 -33.30
CA GLN A 28 16.57 -20.52 -34.00
C GLN A 28 17.96 -20.31 -34.66
N PRO A 29 18.00 -19.68 -35.87
CA PRO A 29 19.25 -19.34 -36.51
C PRO A 29 20.07 -18.34 -35.69
N LEU A 30 21.36 -18.59 -35.53
CA LEU A 30 22.31 -17.75 -34.84
C LEU A 30 22.98 -16.82 -35.86
N GLN A 31 22.75 -15.51 -35.76
CA GLN A 31 23.44 -14.55 -36.65
C GLN A 31 24.90 -14.39 -36.21
N ALA A 32 25.83 -14.73 -37.08
CA ALA A 32 27.26 -14.47 -36.89
C ALA A 32 27.52 -12.95 -37.00
N HIS A 33 27.45 -12.23 -35.86
CA HIS A 33 27.98 -10.88 -35.83
C HIS A 33 29.51 -10.94 -35.77
N GLY A 34 30.14 -10.78 -36.95
CA GLY A 34 31.60 -10.69 -37.10
C GLY A 34 32.16 -9.37 -36.55
N GLY A 35 31.99 -9.14 -35.25
CA GLY A 35 32.62 -8.05 -34.52
C GLY A 35 33.53 -8.63 -33.44
N LYS A 36 34.80 -8.23 -33.38
CA LYS A 36 35.69 -8.49 -32.25
C LYS A 36 34.99 -8.03 -30.98
N VAL A 37 34.52 -8.96 -30.17
CA VAL A 37 34.03 -8.66 -28.80
C VAL A 37 35.24 -8.14 -28.03
N SER A 38 35.36 -6.83 -27.90
CA SER A 38 36.25 -6.23 -26.92
C SER A 38 35.76 -6.69 -25.54
N SER A 39 36.66 -7.14 -24.69
CA SER A 39 36.40 -7.46 -23.28
C SER A 39 36.02 -6.19 -22.51
N GLN A 40 34.78 -5.70 -22.77
CA GLN A 40 34.26 -4.55 -22.05
C GLN A 40 33.85 -5.01 -20.65
N THR A 41 34.42 -4.37 -19.65
CA THR A 41 34.08 -4.58 -18.23
C THR A 41 32.63 -4.25 -17.96
N THR A 42 31.95 -5.04 -17.14
CA THR A 42 30.57 -4.81 -16.66
C THR A 42 30.45 -3.43 -16.00
N GLY A 43 29.31 -2.77 -16.15
CA GLY A 43 29.05 -1.47 -15.52
C GLY A 43 29.48 -0.27 -16.35
N LEU A 44 29.56 -0.37 -17.67
CA LEU A 44 30.03 0.68 -18.58
C LEU A 44 28.94 1.23 -19.52
N LEU A 45 27.63 0.96 -19.25
CA LEU A 45 26.58 1.55 -20.07
C LEU A 45 26.50 3.05 -19.80
N ALA A 46 26.71 3.84 -20.86
CA ALA A 46 26.71 5.30 -20.78
C ALA A 46 25.28 5.86 -20.62
N TYR A 47 25.19 7.09 -20.11
CA TYR A 47 23.95 7.88 -20.15
C TYR A 47 23.40 7.93 -21.59
N ASN A 48 22.07 7.81 -21.72
CA ASN A 48 21.35 7.73 -23.01
C ASN A 48 21.66 6.48 -23.86
N HIS A 49 22.46 5.51 -23.40
CA HIS A 49 22.60 4.25 -24.12
C HIS A 49 21.24 3.57 -24.25
N LEU A 50 20.94 3.02 -25.42
CA LEU A 50 19.66 2.42 -25.74
C LEU A 50 19.80 0.90 -25.84
N LEU A 51 19.29 0.18 -24.84
CA LEU A 51 19.23 -1.28 -24.85
C LEU A 51 17.95 -1.75 -25.55
N LYS A 52 18.06 -2.77 -26.42
CA LYS A 52 16.95 -3.39 -27.16
C LYS A 52 16.06 -2.35 -27.87
N GLN A 53 16.59 -1.19 -28.26
CA GLN A 53 15.87 -0.05 -28.83
C GLN A 53 14.63 0.40 -28.02
N ARG A 54 14.61 0.07 -26.74
CA ARG A 54 13.48 0.31 -25.84
C ARG A 54 13.88 0.98 -24.52
N TYR A 55 14.96 0.55 -23.92
CA TYR A 55 15.35 1.00 -22.58
C TYR A 55 16.48 2.01 -22.67
N ARG A 56 16.19 3.26 -22.36
CA ARG A 56 17.19 4.34 -22.33
C ARG A 56 17.79 4.45 -20.95
N ILE A 57 19.09 4.23 -20.83
CA ILE A 57 19.83 4.33 -19.58
C ILE A 57 19.84 5.77 -19.07
N ILE A 58 19.46 5.97 -17.81
CA ILE A 58 19.46 7.26 -17.11
C ILE A 58 20.70 7.39 -16.23
N SER A 59 20.99 6.39 -15.42
CA SER A 59 22.15 6.37 -14.52
C SER A 59 22.47 4.95 -14.08
N GLN A 60 23.72 4.72 -13.69
CA GLN A 60 24.08 3.55 -12.91
C GLN A 60 23.72 3.81 -11.45
N VAL A 61 23.04 2.86 -10.79
CA VAL A 61 22.57 2.98 -9.40
C VAL A 61 23.25 2.00 -8.46
N GLY A 62 23.90 0.96 -9.00
CA GLY A 62 24.67 0.01 -8.21
C GLY A 62 25.70 -0.76 -9.05
N LYS A 63 26.78 -1.19 -8.40
CA LYS A 63 27.78 -2.09 -8.99
C LYS A 63 28.32 -3.01 -7.90
N GLY A 64 28.32 -4.30 -8.13
CA GLY A 64 28.77 -5.29 -7.17
C GLY A 64 29.31 -6.56 -7.84
N GLY A 65 29.65 -7.57 -7.07
CA GLY A 65 30.19 -8.83 -7.57
C GLY A 65 29.27 -9.57 -8.55
N PHE A 66 27.96 -9.38 -8.43
CA PHE A 66 26.94 -10.01 -9.31
C PHE A 66 26.60 -9.21 -10.56
N GLY A 67 27.13 -7.99 -10.73
CA GLY A 67 26.88 -7.17 -11.91
C GLY A 67 26.70 -5.70 -11.63
N ALA A 68 26.06 -5.00 -12.58
CA ALA A 68 25.69 -3.60 -12.46
C ALA A 68 24.17 -3.42 -12.54
N VAL A 69 23.62 -2.44 -11.83
CA VAL A 69 22.21 -2.07 -11.89
C VAL A 69 22.09 -0.65 -12.41
N TYR A 70 21.22 -0.47 -13.39
CA TYR A 70 20.96 0.82 -14.03
C TYR A 70 19.52 1.24 -13.80
N LYS A 71 19.31 2.54 -13.60
CA LYS A 71 18.03 3.20 -13.75
C LYS A 71 17.83 3.50 -15.23
N ALA A 72 16.69 3.12 -15.80
CA ALA A 72 16.39 3.34 -17.22
C ALA A 72 14.93 3.80 -17.41
N ALA A 73 14.66 4.41 -18.56
CA ALA A 73 13.32 4.75 -19.03
C ALA A 73 12.85 3.75 -20.07
N ASP A 74 11.69 3.12 -19.85
CA ASP A 74 11.01 2.27 -20.82
C ASP A 74 10.23 3.14 -21.84
N LEU A 75 10.77 3.32 -23.04
CA LEU A 75 10.21 4.21 -24.06
C LEU A 75 8.87 3.72 -24.62
N GLN A 76 8.59 2.42 -24.58
CA GLN A 76 7.33 1.84 -25.05
C GLN A 76 6.17 2.03 -24.06
N PHE A 77 6.47 2.26 -22.78
CA PHE A 77 5.47 2.47 -21.73
C PHE A 77 5.58 3.85 -21.06
N GLY A 78 5.52 4.91 -21.87
CA GLY A 78 5.42 6.28 -21.40
C GLY A 78 6.61 6.77 -20.56
N ASN A 79 7.82 6.34 -20.88
CA ASN A 79 9.05 6.62 -20.13
C ASN A 79 9.00 6.14 -18.66
N ARG A 80 8.25 5.06 -18.36
CA ARG A 80 8.24 4.46 -17.04
C ARG A 80 9.67 4.13 -16.60
N GLN A 81 10.00 4.50 -15.35
CA GLN A 81 11.30 4.17 -14.78
C GLN A 81 11.36 2.68 -14.42
N VAL A 82 12.44 2.03 -14.81
CA VAL A 82 12.73 0.61 -14.55
C VAL A 82 14.17 0.46 -14.05
N ALA A 83 14.42 -0.60 -13.28
CA ALA A 83 15.76 -1.05 -12.94
C ALA A 83 16.18 -2.13 -13.95
N ILE A 84 17.41 -2.05 -14.44
CA ILE A 84 18.00 -3.04 -15.33
C ILE A 84 19.25 -3.59 -14.66
N LYS A 85 19.20 -4.88 -14.28
CA LYS A 85 20.34 -5.60 -13.69
C LYS A 85 21.12 -6.26 -14.83
N GLU A 86 22.40 -5.90 -14.99
CA GLU A 86 23.36 -6.49 -15.92
C GLU A 86 24.14 -7.58 -15.19
N MET A 87 24.25 -8.77 -15.79
CA MET A 87 25.05 -9.85 -15.24
C MET A 87 26.56 -9.57 -15.39
N SER A 88 27.33 -9.74 -14.33
CA SER A 88 28.79 -9.60 -14.37
C SER A 88 29.42 -10.68 -15.23
N GLN A 89 30.32 -10.28 -16.14
CA GLN A 89 31.11 -11.17 -16.97
C GLN A 89 32.62 -10.90 -16.83
N SER A 90 33.00 -9.95 -15.98
CA SER A 90 34.41 -9.54 -15.81
C SER A 90 35.19 -10.59 -15.05
N SER A 91 36.31 -11.05 -15.64
CA SER A 91 37.29 -11.97 -15.05
C SER A 91 36.85 -13.40 -14.71
N LEU A 92 35.71 -13.87 -15.22
CA LEU A 92 35.24 -15.23 -14.98
C LEU A 92 35.91 -16.23 -15.96
N SER A 93 36.32 -17.37 -15.45
CA SER A 93 36.67 -18.53 -16.25
C SER A 93 35.42 -19.05 -17.01
N GLN A 94 35.61 -19.88 -18.02
CA GLN A 94 34.49 -20.43 -18.80
C GLN A 94 33.51 -21.22 -17.95
N GLN A 95 33.97 -21.93 -16.94
CA GLN A 95 33.14 -22.68 -16.00
C GLN A 95 32.34 -21.73 -15.10
N GLU A 96 32.98 -20.71 -14.53
CA GLU A 96 32.33 -19.71 -13.69
C GLU A 96 31.30 -18.90 -14.45
N LEU A 97 31.52 -18.62 -15.75
CA LEU A 97 30.56 -17.92 -16.60
C LEU A 97 29.27 -18.75 -16.83
N ILE A 98 29.42 -20.08 -17.00
CA ILE A 98 28.28 -20.99 -17.12
C ILE A 98 27.45 -20.97 -15.83
N GLU A 99 28.13 -21.14 -14.67
CA GLU A 99 27.49 -21.15 -13.36
C GLU A 99 26.78 -19.82 -13.05
N ALA A 100 27.42 -18.68 -13.35
CA ALA A 100 26.84 -17.35 -13.19
C ALA A 100 25.61 -17.14 -14.09
N THR A 101 25.68 -17.60 -15.35
CA THR A 101 24.56 -17.53 -16.30
C THR A 101 23.38 -18.37 -15.81
N GLU A 102 23.61 -19.58 -15.33
CA GLU A 102 22.55 -20.43 -14.78
C GLU A 102 21.96 -19.87 -13.49
N SER A 103 22.79 -19.25 -12.65
CA SER A 103 22.32 -18.57 -11.43
C SER A 103 21.42 -17.39 -11.77
N PHE A 104 21.82 -16.55 -12.74
CA PHE A 104 21.04 -15.40 -13.20
C PHE A 104 19.70 -15.80 -13.83
N LYS A 105 19.69 -16.85 -14.67
CA LYS A 105 18.45 -17.43 -15.23
C LYS A 105 17.53 -17.96 -14.12
N ARG A 106 18.10 -18.64 -13.13
CA ARG A 106 17.35 -19.18 -12.00
C ARG A 106 16.71 -18.07 -11.19
N GLU A 107 17.45 -16.99 -10.89
CA GLU A 107 16.92 -15.79 -10.23
C GLU A 107 15.74 -15.20 -11.01
N ALA A 108 15.92 -14.99 -12.32
CA ALA A 108 14.87 -14.45 -13.18
C ALA A 108 13.61 -15.32 -13.20
N LEU A 109 13.75 -16.65 -13.31
CA LEU A 109 12.63 -17.59 -13.33
C LEU A 109 11.91 -17.65 -11.97
N LEU A 110 12.64 -17.62 -10.86
CA LEU A 110 12.06 -17.58 -9.51
C LEU A 110 11.24 -16.30 -9.34
N LEU A 111 11.81 -15.14 -9.66
CA LEU A 111 11.15 -13.85 -9.50
C LEU A 111 9.95 -13.67 -10.45
N ALA A 112 10.03 -14.16 -11.69
CA ALA A 112 8.93 -14.05 -12.66
C ALA A 112 7.64 -14.72 -12.19
N GLY A 113 7.76 -15.78 -11.37
CA GLY A 113 6.62 -16.49 -10.76
C GLY A 113 6.09 -15.88 -9.47
N LEU A 114 6.73 -14.81 -8.96
CA LEU A 114 6.38 -14.21 -7.68
C LEU A 114 5.67 -12.87 -7.86
N THR A 115 4.61 -12.68 -7.05
CA THR A 115 3.90 -11.40 -6.98
C THR A 115 3.62 -11.09 -5.52
N HIS A 116 4.35 -10.12 -4.96
CA HIS A 116 4.20 -9.69 -3.58
C HIS A 116 4.50 -8.18 -3.46
N PRO A 117 3.81 -7.41 -2.62
CA PRO A 117 4.04 -5.97 -2.48
C PRO A 117 5.47 -5.61 -2.06
N ASN A 118 6.16 -6.50 -1.34
CA ASN A 118 7.54 -6.30 -0.89
C ASN A 118 8.60 -6.94 -1.82
N LEU A 119 8.22 -7.29 -3.06
CA LEU A 119 9.12 -7.80 -4.11
C LEU A 119 9.05 -6.91 -5.35
N PRO A 120 10.19 -6.65 -6.04
CA PRO A 120 10.15 -6.01 -7.35
C PRO A 120 9.49 -6.93 -8.37
N ARG A 121 8.67 -6.37 -9.27
CA ARG A 121 8.11 -7.12 -10.40
C ARG A 121 9.14 -7.23 -11.50
N ILE A 122 9.26 -8.42 -12.08
CA ILE A 122 10.05 -8.64 -13.28
C ILE A 122 9.16 -8.37 -14.50
N TYR A 123 9.69 -7.61 -15.45
CA TYR A 123 9.01 -7.30 -16.71
C TYR A 123 9.47 -8.17 -17.85
N GLU A 124 10.78 -8.30 -18.00
CA GLU A 124 11.37 -9.19 -18.99
C GLU A 124 12.85 -9.48 -18.67
N GLN A 125 13.36 -10.53 -19.30
CA GLN A 125 14.79 -10.81 -19.41
C GLN A 125 15.19 -10.86 -20.88
N PHE A 126 16.37 -10.37 -21.22
CA PHE A 126 16.88 -10.42 -22.58
C PHE A 126 18.40 -10.45 -22.62
N THR A 127 18.95 -10.76 -23.81
CA THR A 127 20.36 -10.59 -24.12
C THR A 127 20.54 -9.44 -25.09
N ASP A 128 21.59 -8.65 -24.88
CA ASP A 128 22.01 -7.62 -25.82
C ASP A 128 23.54 -7.59 -25.86
N ILE A 129 24.12 -7.62 -27.05
CA ILE A 129 25.59 -7.68 -27.28
C ILE A 129 26.29 -8.74 -26.40
N GLY A 130 25.68 -9.94 -26.29
CA GLY A 130 26.23 -11.08 -25.56
C GLY A 130 26.11 -11.00 -24.03
N ARG A 131 25.41 -10.00 -23.47
CA ARG A 131 25.18 -9.82 -22.03
C ARG A 131 23.73 -10.08 -21.65
N TRP A 132 23.54 -10.56 -20.43
CA TRP A 132 22.23 -10.80 -19.85
C TRP A 132 21.73 -9.59 -19.08
N TYR A 133 20.45 -9.24 -19.30
CA TYR A 133 19.77 -8.16 -18.62
C TYR A 133 18.45 -8.64 -18.05
N LEU A 134 18.13 -8.17 -16.83
CA LEU A 134 16.87 -8.39 -16.15
C LEU A 134 16.19 -7.03 -15.89
N VAL A 135 15.00 -6.84 -16.43
CA VAL A 135 14.22 -5.60 -16.26
C VAL A 135 13.18 -5.77 -15.18
N MET A 136 13.19 -4.87 -14.20
CA MET A 136 12.31 -4.93 -13.04
C MET A 136 11.84 -3.54 -12.59
N ASP A 137 10.95 -3.50 -11.58
CA ASP A 137 10.55 -2.24 -10.94
C ASP A 137 11.78 -1.45 -10.48
N PHE A 138 11.80 -0.15 -10.78
CA PHE A 138 12.74 0.76 -10.15
C PHE A 138 12.18 1.22 -8.81
N ILE A 139 12.87 0.87 -7.72
CA ILE A 139 12.47 1.22 -6.36
C ILE A 139 13.17 2.52 -5.98
N GLU A 140 12.39 3.59 -5.76
CA GLU A 140 12.91 4.85 -5.22
C GLU A 140 13.15 4.70 -3.72
N GLY A 141 14.42 4.59 -3.33
CA GLY A 141 14.83 4.37 -1.96
C GLY A 141 16.32 4.12 -1.87
N GLU A 142 16.76 3.66 -0.72
CA GLU A 142 18.13 3.25 -0.45
C GLU A 142 18.15 1.88 0.22
N THR A 143 19.29 1.20 0.23
CA THR A 143 19.42 -0.04 1.00
C THR A 143 19.38 0.25 2.50
N LEU A 144 18.95 -0.72 3.31
CA LEU A 144 19.05 -0.57 4.77
C LEU A 144 20.51 -0.38 5.22
N GLU A 145 21.46 -0.95 4.50
CA GLU A 145 22.90 -0.75 4.74
C GLU A 145 23.29 0.72 4.55
N ASP A 146 22.94 1.33 3.40
CA ASP A 146 23.18 2.74 3.13
C ASP A 146 22.47 3.65 4.14
N HIS A 147 21.25 3.25 4.54
CA HIS A 147 20.47 3.99 5.53
C HIS A 147 21.14 3.99 6.91
N LEU A 148 21.60 2.82 7.37
CA LEU A 148 22.33 2.69 8.64
C LEU A 148 23.64 3.48 8.62
N GLY A 149 24.38 3.49 7.50
CA GLY A 149 25.61 4.25 7.33
C GLY A 149 25.45 5.76 7.49
N LYS A 150 24.24 6.31 7.28
CA LYS A 150 23.92 7.74 7.45
C LYS A 150 23.50 8.11 8.88
N ILE A 151 23.18 7.12 9.70
CA ILE A 151 22.68 7.34 11.06
C ILE A 151 23.83 7.26 12.06
N LYS A 152 23.97 8.28 12.89
CA LYS A 152 24.99 8.28 13.95
C LYS A 152 24.77 7.10 14.91
N GLY A 153 25.73 6.19 14.96
CA GLY A 153 25.67 4.96 15.78
C GLY A 153 24.94 3.80 15.12
N GLY A 154 24.52 3.89 13.85
CA GLY A 154 23.97 2.76 13.07
C GLY A 154 22.69 2.12 13.63
N LYS A 155 21.96 2.78 14.54
CA LYS A 155 20.79 2.23 15.25
C LYS A 155 19.51 2.86 14.77
N LEU A 156 18.46 2.05 14.59
CA LEU A 156 17.10 2.51 14.30
C LEU A 156 16.23 2.54 15.57
N PRO A 157 15.23 3.42 15.61
CA PRO A 157 14.19 3.39 16.64
C PRO A 157 13.45 2.04 16.64
N VAL A 158 13.09 1.55 17.82
CA VAL A 158 12.41 0.25 17.98
C VAL A 158 11.15 0.15 17.11
N GLU A 159 10.38 1.22 17.02
CA GLU A 159 9.16 1.28 16.23
C GLU A 159 9.44 1.02 14.74
N GLN A 160 10.48 1.62 14.23
CA GLN A 160 10.90 1.44 12.82
C GLN A 160 11.42 0.02 12.59
N VAL A 161 12.15 -0.55 13.54
CA VAL A 161 12.64 -1.94 13.47
C VAL A 161 11.48 -2.93 13.49
N LEU A 162 10.46 -2.70 14.32
CA LEU A 162 9.25 -3.52 14.34
C LEU A 162 8.49 -3.44 13.01
N GLU A 163 8.33 -2.26 12.42
CA GLU A 163 7.67 -2.10 11.10
C GLU A 163 8.44 -2.81 9.99
N ILE A 164 9.77 -2.68 9.96
CA ILE A 164 10.65 -3.36 9.00
C ILE A 164 10.55 -4.89 9.20
N GLY A 165 10.67 -5.35 10.43
CA GLY A 165 10.61 -6.77 10.77
C GLY A 165 9.29 -7.43 10.37
N ILE A 166 8.16 -6.77 10.62
CA ILE A 166 6.84 -7.25 10.20
C ILE A 166 6.75 -7.36 8.67
N GLN A 167 7.22 -6.35 7.92
CA GLN A 167 7.21 -6.38 6.46
C GLN A 167 8.12 -7.48 5.89
N LEU A 168 9.30 -7.69 6.48
CA LEU A 168 10.20 -8.80 6.11
C LEU A 168 9.56 -10.15 6.42
N CYS A 169 8.88 -10.30 7.56
CA CYS A 169 8.10 -11.51 7.84
C CYS A 169 7.02 -11.77 6.79
N MET A 170 6.33 -10.75 6.29
CA MET A 170 5.28 -10.93 5.27
C MET A 170 5.84 -11.51 3.97
N VAL A 171 6.97 -11.00 3.49
CA VAL A 171 7.58 -11.50 2.25
C VAL A 171 8.21 -12.88 2.44
N LEU A 172 8.88 -13.15 3.56
CA LEU A 172 9.45 -14.47 3.83
C LEU A 172 8.37 -15.54 4.03
N GLU A 173 7.28 -15.23 4.73
CA GLU A 173 6.13 -16.14 4.84
C GLU A 173 5.54 -16.47 3.47
N TYR A 174 5.38 -15.48 2.59
CA TYR A 174 4.93 -15.69 1.22
C TYR A 174 5.84 -16.62 0.43
N LEU A 175 7.17 -16.50 0.57
CA LEU A 175 8.15 -17.38 -0.06
C LEU A 175 8.10 -18.81 0.50
N HIS A 176 8.02 -18.95 1.82
CA HIS A 176 7.97 -20.24 2.50
C HIS A 176 6.66 -21.01 2.26
N MET A 177 5.57 -20.31 1.96
CA MET A 177 4.27 -20.93 1.61
C MET A 177 4.19 -21.42 0.16
N ARG A 178 5.20 -21.19 -0.67
CA ARG A 178 5.25 -21.74 -2.04
C ARG A 178 5.40 -23.26 -2.02
N GLN A 179 4.98 -23.92 -3.09
CA GLN A 179 5.14 -25.37 -3.27
C GLN A 179 5.95 -25.63 -4.54
N PRO A 180 7.19 -26.07 -4.38
CA PRO A 180 7.95 -26.23 -3.13
C PRO A 180 8.32 -24.89 -2.50
N PRO A 181 8.58 -24.84 -1.17
CA PRO A 181 8.99 -23.63 -0.48
C PRO A 181 10.24 -23.00 -1.09
N ILE A 182 10.26 -21.66 -1.16
CA ILE A 182 11.44 -20.89 -1.58
C ILE A 182 12.13 -20.36 -0.34
N ILE A 183 13.42 -20.67 -0.19
CA ILE A 183 14.27 -20.16 0.88
C ILE A 183 15.13 -19.05 0.30
N PHE A 184 15.13 -17.88 0.93
CA PHE A 184 15.82 -16.69 0.41
C PHE A 184 17.33 -16.76 0.61
N ARG A 185 17.81 -17.16 1.78
CA ARG A 185 19.21 -17.51 2.14
C ARG A 185 20.20 -16.36 2.27
N ASP A 186 19.89 -15.16 1.80
CA ASP A 186 20.80 -13.99 1.85
C ASP A 186 20.11 -12.73 2.36
N LEU A 187 19.34 -12.88 3.46
CA LEU A 187 18.72 -11.72 4.08
C LEU A 187 19.77 -10.94 4.89
N LYS A 188 19.99 -9.68 4.48
CA LYS A 188 20.91 -8.72 5.10
C LYS A 188 20.47 -7.30 4.72
N PRO A 189 20.94 -6.24 5.40
CA PRO A 189 20.57 -4.87 5.11
C PRO A 189 20.85 -4.43 3.66
N ALA A 190 21.93 -4.90 3.03
CA ALA A 190 22.25 -4.61 1.63
C ALA A 190 21.20 -5.14 0.63
N ASN A 191 20.48 -6.22 0.98
CA ASN A 191 19.47 -6.84 0.12
C ASN A 191 18.03 -6.38 0.46
N VAL A 192 17.89 -5.34 1.29
CA VAL A 192 16.61 -4.76 1.67
C VAL A 192 16.59 -3.28 1.30
N MET A 193 15.76 -2.90 0.32
CA MET A 193 15.54 -1.50 -0.04
C MET A 193 14.49 -0.89 0.88
N LEU A 194 14.77 0.28 1.43
CA LEU A 194 13.85 1.09 2.21
C LEU A 194 13.47 2.33 1.40
N THR A 195 12.19 2.50 1.13
CA THR A 195 11.69 3.71 0.49
C THR A 195 11.56 4.86 1.51
N MET A 196 11.51 6.10 1.03
CA MET A 196 11.25 7.28 1.88
C MET A 196 9.92 7.19 2.66
N TYR A 197 9.05 6.25 2.31
CA TYR A 197 7.74 6.01 2.96
C TYR A 197 7.77 4.84 3.96
N GLY A 198 8.96 4.32 4.30
CA GLY A 198 9.11 3.20 5.23
C GLY A 198 8.67 1.84 4.65
N HIS A 199 8.44 1.76 3.33
CA HIS A 199 8.13 0.48 2.68
C HIS A 199 9.41 -0.26 2.33
N VAL A 200 9.39 -1.57 2.60
CA VAL A 200 10.55 -2.44 2.42
C VAL A 200 10.39 -3.30 1.19
N TYR A 201 11.42 -3.41 0.38
CA TYR A 201 11.50 -4.38 -0.72
C TYR A 201 12.68 -5.31 -0.50
N LEU A 202 12.43 -6.61 -0.60
CA LEU A 202 13.47 -7.63 -0.62
C LEU A 202 13.99 -7.74 -2.06
N ILE A 203 15.28 -7.50 -2.23
CA ILE A 203 15.96 -7.51 -3.53
C ILE A 203 17.06 -8.58 -3.54
N ASP A 204 17.53 -8.93 -4.72
CA ASP A 204 18.64 -9.87 -4.96
C ASP A 204 18.39 -11.32 -4.53
N PHE A 205 17.81 -12.10 -5.45
CA PHE A 205 17.48 -13.51 -5.28
C PHE A 205 18.59 -14.47 -5.77
N GLY A 206 19.82 -13.98 -5.92
CA GLY A 206 20.93 -14.72 -6.57
C GLY A 206 21.21 -16.10 -5.99
N ILE A 207 20.96 -16.32 -4.69
CA ILE A 207 21.16 -17.62 -4.02
C ILE A 207 19.89 -18.26 -3.48
N ALA A 208 18.72 -17.64 -3.74
CA ALA A 208 17.43 -18.22 -3.38
C ALA A 208 17.16 -19.51 -4.16
N ARG A 209 16.46 -20.47 -3.53
CA ARG A 209 16.08 -21.70 -4.20
C ARG A 209 14.86 -22.39 -3.59
N HIS A 210 14.27 -23.29 -4.39
CA HIS A 210 13.24 -24.19 -3.92
C HIS A 210 13.78 -25.24 -2.95
N PHE A 211 13.09 -25.44 -1.84
CA PHE A 211 13.34 -26.55 -0.93
C PHE A 211 12.96 -27.88 -1.61
N LYS A 212 13.87 -28.88 -1.57
CA LYS A 212 13.61 -30.20 -2.14
C LYS A 212 13.55 -31.23 -1.00
N PRO A 213 12.36 -31.71 -0.59
CA PRO A 213 12.28 -32.77 0.44
C PRO A 213 13.09 -34.01 0.04
N GLY A 214 13.82 -34.58 1.00
CA GLY A 214 14.63 -35.79 0.78
C GLY A 214 16.05 -35.56 0.26
N GLN A 215 16.45 -34.34 -0.07
CA GLN A 215 17.84 -34.04 -0.40
C GLN A 215 18.66 -33.83 0.90
N ALA A 216 19.68 -34.66 1.12
CA ALA A 216 20.47 -34.65 2.37
C ALA A 216 21.48 -33.49 2.47
N LYS A 217 21.87 -32.86 1.35
CA LYS A 217 22.96 -31.86 1.31
C LYS A 217 22.67 -30.75 0.32
N ASP A 218 23.10 -29.55 0.64
CA ASP A 218 23.26 -28.45 -0.30
C ASP A 218 24.55 -28.62 -1.11
N THR A 219 24.49 -28.28 -2.41
CA THR A 219 25.64 -28.48 -3.31
C THR A 219 26.75 -27.45 -3.12
N THR A 220 26.46 -26.30 -2.48
CA THR A 220 27.44 -25.22 -2.28
C THR A 220 27.12 -24.48 -0.97
N ALA A 221 28.16 -24.22 -0.15
CA ALA A 221 28.05 -23.31 0.99
C ALA A 221 27.94 -21.88 0.45
N LEU A 222 26.80 -21.21 0.66
CA LEU A 222 26.52 -19.89 0.15
C LEU A 222 25.84 -19.06 1.23
N GLY A 223 26.26 -17.82 1.40
CA GLY A 223 25.65 -16.82 2.28
C GLY A 223 26.64 -15.72 2.64
N SER A 224 26.14 -14.59 3.08
CA SER A 224 26.96 -13.44 3.49
C SER A 224 27.52 -13.65 4.89
N THR A 225 28.82 -13.38 5.08
CA THR A 225 29.50 -13.49 6.37
C THR A 225 28.73 -12.73 7.47
N GLY A 226 28.55 -13.38 8.61
CA GLY A 226 27.83 -12.83 9.75
C GLY A 226 26.30 -13.02 9.70
N TYR A 227 25.68 -13.03 8.53
CA TYR A 227 24.22 -13.15 8.38
C TYR A 227 23.75 -14.57 8.04
N ALA A 228 24.57 -15.34 7.35
CA ALA A 228 24.22 -16.70 6.96
C ALA A 228 24.12 -17.61 8.18
N ALA A 229 23.07 -18.43 8.21
CA ALA A 229 22.84 -19.36 9.30
C ALA A 229 23.96 -20.44 9.36
N PRO A 230 24.32 -20.96 10.57
CA PRO A 230 25.38 -21.93 10.74
C PRO A 230 25.25 -23.15 9.84
N GLU A 231 24.05 -23.65 9.61
CA GLU A 231 23.77 -24.76 8.70
C GLU A 231 24.09 -24.48 7.23
N GLN A 232 24.19 -23.20 6.82
CA GLN A 232 24.57 -22.83 5.45
C GLN A 232 26.07 -23.03 5.18
N TYR A 233 26.90 -23.07 6.22
CA TYR A 233 28.33 -23.38 6.13
C TYR A 233 28.60 -24.88 6.22
N GLY A 234 27.60 -25.68 6.63
CA GLY A 234 27.71 -27.12 6.83
C GLY A 234 27.32 -27.93 5.59
N LYS A 235 27.25 -29.25 5.80
CA LYS A 235 26.83 -30.22 4.77
C LYS A 235 25.33 -30.53 4.83
N ALA A 236 24.56 -29.88 5.71
CA ALA A 236 23.11 -30.06 5.86
C ALA A 236 22.32 -29.26 4.83
N GLN A 237 21.10 -29.71 4.51
CA GLN A 237 20.19 -28.96 3.65
C GLN A 237 19.66 -27.74 4.39
N THR A 238 19.71 -26.59 3.74
CA THR A 238 19.12 -25.35 4.24
C THR A 238 17.58 -25.44 4.27
N THR A 239 16.96 -25.07 5.39
CA THR A 239 15.51 -25.05 5.60
C THR A 239 14.99 -23.61 5.75
N PRO A 240 13.67 -23.36 5.76
CA PRO A 240 13.11 -22.05 6.08
C PRO A 240 13.61 -21.42 7.40
N ARG A 241 14.13 -22.22 8.33
CA ARG A 241 14.73 -21.72 9.58
C ARG A 241 16.05 -20.96 9.39
N ALA A 242 16.71 -21.10 8.23
CA ALA A 242 17.86 -20.28 7.89
C ALA A 242 17.45 -18.81 7.67
N ASP A 243 16.31 -18.55 7.01
CA ASP A 243 15.78 -17.19 6.84
C ASP A 243 15.32 -16.58 8.17
N ILE A 244 14.86 -17.41 9.13
CA ILE A 244 14.56 -16.96 10.50
C ILE A 244 15.82 -16.45 11.20
N TYR A 245 16.93 -17.20 11.09
CA TYR A 245 18.20 -16.78 11.64
C TYR A 245 18.67 -15.45 11.03
N ALA A 246 18.71 -15.37 9.70
CA ALA A 246 19.14 -14.17 8.98
C ALA A 246 18.25 -12.94 9.30
N LEU A 247 16.93 -13.14 9.48
CA LEU A 247 16.03 -12.09 9.94
C LEU A 247 16.38 -11.66 11.37
N GLY A 248 16.62 -12.59 12.28
CA GLY A 248 17.06 -12.30 13.65
C GLY A 248 18.33 -11.47 13.71
N VAL A 249 19.36 -11.86 12.93
CA VAL A 249 20.62 -11.12 12.80
C VAL A 249 20.40 -9.72 12.26
N THR A 250 19.59 -9.60 11.21
CA THR A 250 19.26 -8.28 10.62
C THR A 250 18.58 -7.38 11.66
N LEU A 251 17.56 -7.86 12.38
CA LEU A 251 16.88 -7.07 13.41
C LEU A 251 17.81 -6.73 14.58
N HIS A 252 18.70 -7.64 14.96
CA HIS A 252 19.71 -7.39 15.99
C HIS A 252 20.63 -6.25 15.59
N GLN A 253 21.16 -6.25 14.35
CA GLN A 253 21.99 -5.16 13.83
C GLN A 253 21.24 -3.83 13.81
N LEU A 254 19.98 -3.81 13.33
CA LEU A 254 19.17 -2.59 13.28
C LEU A 254 18.97 -1.95 14.68
N LEU A 255 18.95 -2.77 15.74
CA LEU A 255 18.78 -2.31 17.13
C LEU A 255 20.10 -2.01 17.84
N SER A 256 21.14 -2.82 17.58
CA SER A 256 22.46 -2.68 18.24
C SER A 256 23.37 -1.68 17.55
N GLY A 257 23.27 -1.57 16.22
CA GLY A 257 24.21 -0.85 15.36
C GLY A 257 25.52 -1.60 15.11
N ASN A 258 25.67 -2.84 15.62
CA ASN A 258 26.87 -3.65 15.45
C ASN A 258 26.78 -4.47 14.17
N ASP A 259 27.81 -4.41 13.32
CA ASP A 259 27.87 -5.25 12.12
C ASP A 259 28.20 -6.71 12.50
N PRO A 260 27.34 -7.67 12.19
CA PRO A 260 27.61 -9.09 12.51
C PRO A 260 28.77 -9.68 11.70
N ALA A 261 29.25 -9.00 10.66
CA ALA A 261 30.44 -9.42 9.91
C ALA A 261 31.74 -9.23 10.71
N ASP A 262 31.78 -8.27 11.65
CA ASP A 262 32.96 -8.03 12.50
C ASP A 262 33.20 -9.17 13.50
N THR A 263 32.11 -9.73 14.03
CA THR A 263 32.18 -10.85 15.02
C THR A 263 31.14 -11.91 14.69
N PRO A 264 31.37 -12.75 13.66
CA PRO A 264 30.40 -13.76 13.23
C PRO A 264 29.99 -14.69 14.37
N PHE A 265 28.67 -14.94 14.47
CA PHE A 265 28.05 -15.80 15.50
C PHE A 265 28.18 -15.34 16.96
N GLN A 266 28.64 -14.10 17.18
CA GLN A 266 28.73 -13.51 18.53
C GLN A 266 27.77 -12.33 18.65
N PHE A 267 26.70 -12.51 19.38
CA PHE A 267 25.67 -11.48 19.56
C PHE A 267 25.58 -11.05 21.01
N ALA A 268 25.85 -9.79 21.27
CA ALA A 268 25.68 -9.20 22.59
C ALA A 268 24.18 -9.02 22.90
N SER A 269 23.81 -9.08 24.18
CA SER A 269 22.47 -8.72 24.63
C SER A 269 22.14 -7.29 24.19
N LEU A 270 20.92 -7.08 23.69
CA LEU A 270 20.46 -5.78 23.16
C LEU A 270 20.21 -4.74 24.26
N GLN A 271 20.08 -5.17 25.54
CA GLN A 271 19.83 -4.32 26.71
C GLN A 271 18.75 -3.26 26.44
N LEU A 272 17.64 -3.69 25.84
CA LEU A 272 16.51 -2.80 25.55
C LEU A 272 15.80 -2.43 26.86
N SER A 273 16.23 -1.34 27.50
CA SER A 273 15.71 -0.88 28.78
C SER A 273 14.42 -0.07 28.63
N GLY A 274 13.52 -0.17 29.61
CA GLY A 274 12.43 0.78 29.83
C GLY A 274 11.00 0.25 29.79
N HIS A 275 10.73 -0.94 29.24
CA HIS A 275 9.38 -1.51 29.24
C HIS A 275 9.41 -3.03 29.09
N PRO A 276 8.51 -3.81 29.77
CA PRO A 276 8.46 -5.28 29.66
C PRO A 276 8.34 -5.81 28.22
N THR A 277 7.69 -5.07 27.32
CA THR A 277 7.56 -5.44 25.91
C THR A 277 8.89 -5.42 25.15
N LEU A 278 9.84 -4.58 25.55
CA LEU A 278 11.17 -4.51 24.95
C LEU A 278 12.02 -5.71 25.34
N SER A 279 11.89 -6.21 26.57
CA SER A 279 12.51 -7.47 27.01
C SER A 279 11.96 -8.66 26.23
N HIS A 280 10.68 -8.64 25.85
CA HIS A 280 10.08 -9.68 25.01
C HIS A 280 10.63 -9.62 23.58
N LEU A 281 10.82 -8.42 22.99
CA LEU A 281 11.45 -8.25 21.69
C LEU A 281 12.88 -8.79 21.67
N GLU A 282 13.67 -8.45 22.67
CA GLU A 282 15.04 -8.95 22.83
C GLU A 282 15.06 -10.48 22.89
N LYS A 283 14.21 -11.07 23.75
CA LYS A 283 14.11 -12.54 23.89
C LYS A 283 13.75 -13.21 22.55
N LEU A 284 12.78 -12.65 21.81
CA LEU A 284 12.39 -13.17 20.51
C LEU A 284 13.56 -13.13 19.51
N ILE A 285 14.26 -11.99 19.42
CA ILE A 285 15.41 -11.84 18.51
C ILE A 285 16.53 -12.82 18.90
N MET A 286 16.88 -12.92 20.18
CA MET A 286 17.89 -13.86 20.65
C MET A 286 17.51 -15.31 20.36
N GLN A 287 16.22 -15.67 20.46
CA GLN A 287 15.75 -17.00 20.07
C GLN A 287 15.84 -17.24 18.55
N MET A 288 15.63 -16.22 17.72
CA MET A 288 15.77 -16.36 16.26
C MET A 288 17.20 -16.67 15.84
N ILE A 289 18.21 -16.13 16.53
CA ILE A 289 19.64 -16.29 16.24
C ILE A 289 20.30 -17.48 16.95
N GLU A 290 19.51 -18.37 17.56
CA GLU A 290 20.01 -19.61 18.17
C GLU A 290 20.81 -20.46 17.15
N MET A 291 21.95 -20.98 17.58
CA MET A 291 22.81 -21.84 16.74
C MET A 291 22.10 -23.15 16.39
N ASP A 292 21.38 -23.72 17.36
CA ASP A 292 20.57 -24.91 17.17
C ASP A 292 19.25 -24.55 16.47
N THR A 293 19.08 -25.08 15.25
CA THR A 293 17.87 -24.83 14.44
C THR A 293 16.57 -25.26 15.13
N SER A 294 16.64 -26.27 16.03
CA SER A 294 15.47 -26.78 16.75
C SER A 294 14.93 -25.80 17.79
N LYS A 295 15.78 -24.94 18.33
CA LYS A 295 15.45 -23.93 19.35
C LYS A 295 14.89 -22.65 18.76
N ARG A 296 15.07 -22.42 17.46
CA ARG A 296 14.50 -21.25 16.77
C ARG A 296 12.98 -21.35 16.69
N PRO A 297 12.25 -20.22 16.56
CA PRO A 297 10.81 -20.22 16.32
C PRO A 297 10.42 -21.16 15.17
N ALA A 298 9.24 -21.76 15.27
CA ALA A 298 8.81 -22.80 14.34
C ALA A 298 8.56 -22.28 12.91
N SER A 299 8.15 -21.02 12.77
CA SER A 299 7.80 -20.42 11.48
C SER A 299 7.90 -18.90 11.51
N ILE A 300 8.05 -18.30 10.33
CA ILE A 300 7.95 -16.83 10.13
C ILE A 300 6.57 -16.30 10.54
N ALA A 301 5.49 -17.07 10.36
CA ALA A 301 4.15 -16.67 10.78
C ALA A 301 4.05 -16.43 12.30
N ALA A 302 4.67 -17.30 13.10
CA ALA A 302 4.73 -17.14 14.55
C ALA A 302 5.48 -15.86 14.94
N ILE A 303 6.67 -15.63 14.33
CA ILE A 303 7.48 -14.43 14.57
C ILE A 303 6.70 -13.17 14.20
N LYS A 304 6.00 -13.17 13.05
CA LYS A 304 5.16 -12.04 12.62
C LYS A 304 4.10 -11.69 13.67
N GLN A 305 3.40 -12.68 14.21
CA GLN A 305 2.38 -12.49 15.24
C GLN A 305 2.98 -11.90 16.54
N GLU A 306 4.14 -12.40 16.96
CA GLU A 306 4.83 -11.88 18.14
C GLU A 306 5.31 -10.43 17.93
N LEU A 307 5.94 -10.11 16.80
CA LEU A 307 6.34 -8.73 16.47
C LEU A 307 5.14 -7.78 16.42
N GLN A 308 4.01 -8.21 15.87
CA GLN A 308 2.76 -7.43 15.85
C GLN A 308 2.20 -7.20 17.26
N SER A 309 2.24 -8.22 18.12
CA SER A 309 1.84 -8.11 19.52
C SER A 309 2.73 -7.12 20.29
N ILE A 310 4.04 -7.23 20.13
CA ILE A 310 5.03 -6.32 20.73
C ILE A 310 4.82 -4.88 20.25
N ALA A 311 4.63 -4.67 18.94
CA ALA A 311 4.38 -3.35 18.38
C ALA A 311 3.12 -2.71 18.98
N THR A 312 2.04 -3.48 19.12
CA THR A 312 0.78 -3.03 19.72
C THR A 312 0.96 -2.62 21.17
N GLN A 313 1.62 -3.46 21.98
CA GLN A 313 1.84 -3.20 23.40
C GLN A 313 2.79 -2.02 23.65
N HIS A 314 3.82 -1.88 22.80
CA HIS A 314 4.79 -0.78 22.90
C HIS A 314 4.15 0.58 22.63
N LEU A 315 3.23 0.65 21.66
CA LEU A 315 2.48 1.87 21.35
C LEU A 315 1.50 2.24 22.47
N VAL A 316 0.82 1.25 23.06
CA VAL A 316 -0.11 1.48 24.21
C VAL A 316 0.65 1.97 25.43
N GLY A 317 1.86 1.44 25.72
CA GLY A 317 2.68 1.85 26.86
C GLY A 317 3.17 3.31 26.79
N LYS A 318 3.34 3.88 25.58
CA LYS A 318 3.74 5.29 25.39
C LYS A 318 2.58 6.30 25.55
N THR A 319 1.33 5.84 25.49
CA THR A 319 0.15 6.72 25.63
C THR A 319 -0.33 6.89 27.08
N ASN A 320 0.35 6.32 28.08
CA ASN A 320 0.00 6.45 29.49
C ASN A 320 1.12 7.10 30.33
N PRO A 321 1.31 8.45 30.29
CA PRO A 321 2.25 9.13 31.20
C PRO A 321 1.58 9.57 32.53
N LEU A 322 0.49 8.97 32.97
CA LEU A 322 -0.25 9.39 34.17
C LEU A 322 -0.30 8.35 35.30
N GLN A 323 0.84 7.67 35.59
CA GLN A 323 1.04 7.01 36.91
C GLN A 323 2.52 7.02 37.29
N ALA A 324 3.04 8.19 37.53
CA ALA A 324 4.27 8.37 38.32
C ALA A 324 4.06 9.56 39.26
N GLY A 325 3.82 9.24 40.52
CA GLY A 325 4.07 10.01 41.76
C GLY A 325 3.81 11.51 41.75
N LEU A 326 2.69 11.93 42.30
CA LEU A 326 2.51 13.29 42.84
C LEU A 326 3.35 13.45 44.10
N PRO A 327 4.20 14.49 44.22
CA PRO A 327 4.74 14.92 45.53
C PRO A 327 3.63 15.59 46.32
N HIS A 328 3.49 15.17 47.57
CA HIS A 328 2.62 15.81 48.57
C HIS A 328 3.04 17.27 48.79
N GLY A 329 2.08 18.18 48.76
CA GLY A 329 2.16 19.49 49.34
C GLY A 329 2.04 20.69 48.42
N TYR A 330 0.85 20.98 47.94
CA TYR A 330 0.51 22.33 47.49
C TYR A 330 -0.89 22.71 47.92
N GLN A 331 -0.98 23.71 48.80
CA GLN A 331 -2.25 24.37 49.19
C GLN A 331 -2.53 25.53 48.23
N PRO A 332 -3.76 25.72 47.73
CA PRO A 332 -4.10 26.85 46.87
C PRO A 332 -4.39 28.12 47.70
N PRO A 333 -3.99 29.31 47.20
CA PRO A 333 -4.35 30.57 47.84
C PRO A 333 -5.80 30.97 47.54
N ALA A 334 -6.36 31.71 48.54
CA ALA A 334 -7.74 32.08 48.69
C ALA A 334 -8.32 32.98 47.56
N LYS A 335 -9.62 32.87 47.43
CA LYS A 335 -10.55 33.56 46.53
C LYS A 335 -10.45 35.09 46.60
N SER A 336 -10.33 35.75 45.44
CA SER A 336 -10.84 37.12 45.25
C SER A 336 -11.99 37.15 44.26
N ARG A 337 -13.08 37.77 44.70
CA ARG A 337 -14.31 38.00 43.95
C ARG A 337 -14.05 39.08 42.88
N PHE A 338 -14.40 38.80 41.63
CA PHE A 338 -14.96 39.82 40.74
C PHE A 338 -16.01 39.20 39.83
N LEU A 339 -17.22 39.76 39.90
CA LEU A 339 -18.38 39.48 39.10
C LEU A 339 -18.19 40.09 37.70
N GLN A 340 -18.33 39.27 36.66
CA GLN A 340 -18.96 39.73 35.41
C GLN A 340 -19.58 38.53 34.67
N ARG A 341 -20.89 38.62 34.48
CA ARG A 341 -21.71 37.72 33.67
C ARG A 341 -21.29 37.87 32.19
N SER A 342 -20.78 36.80 31.60
CA SER A 342 -20.81 36.60 30.15
C SER A 342 -21.51 35.28 29.88
N ASN A 343 -22.60 35.32 29.10
CA ASN A 343 -23.30 34.15 28.60
C ASN A 343 -22.44 33.46 27.52
N ALA A 344 -21.41 32.74 27.93
CA ALA A 344 -20.72 31.79 27.07
C ALA A 344 -21.36 30.41 27.28
N PRO A 345 -21.65 29.65 26.22
CA PRO A 345 -22.18 28.30 26.37
C PRO A 345 -21.17 27.45 27.15
N LYS A 346 -21.69 26.69 28.12
CA LYS A 346 -20.90 25.75 28.96
C LYS A 346 -20.13 24.81 28.00
N PRO A 347 -18.82 24.57 28.24
CA PRO A 347 -18.08 23.58 27.48
C PRO A 347 -18.75 22.22 27.68
N GLN A 348 -19.23 21.63 26.58
CA GLN A 348 -19.71 20.24 26.58
C GLN A 348 -18.52 19.31 26.87
N PRO A 349 -18.72 18.18 27.55
CA PRO A 349 -17.64 17.22 27.81
C PRO A 349 -17.04 16.77 26.48
N GLN A 350 -15.73 16.96 26.32
CA GLN A 350 -14.99 16.45 25.17
C GLN A 350 -15.07 14.94 25.18
N LYS A 351 -15.74 14.36 24.18
CA LYS A 351 -15.71 12.92 23.96
C LYS A 351 -14.29 12.53 23.59
N THR A 352 -13.73 11.58 24.31
CA THR A 352 -12.33 11.18 24.15
C THR A 352 -12.12 10.44 22.85
N THR A 353 -11.11 10.84 22.08
CA THR A 353 -10.60 10.06 20.95
C THR A 353 -10.21 8.68 21.44
N ARG A 354 -10.73 7.62 20.83
CA ARG A 354 -10.42 6.24 21.20
C ARG A 354 -8.99 5.87 20.78
N TYR A 355 -8.62 6.20 19.54
CA TYR A 355 -7.26 6.07 19.03
C TYR A 355 -7.05 6.94 17.78
N ILE A 356 -5.78 7.21 17.48
CA ILE A 356 -5.31 7.93 16.30
C ILE A 356 -4.42 6.99 15.50
N CYS A 357 -4.81 6.71 14.27
CA CYS A 357 -4.02 5.91 13.34
C CYS A 357 -3.09 6.80 12.54
N SER A 358 -1.79 6.66 12.79
CA SER A 358 -0.71 7.30 12.06
C SER A 358 -0.02 6.25 11.19
N GLY A 359 0.35 6.60 9.97
CA GLY A 359 1.03 5.66 9.08
C GLY A 359 0.95 6.07 7.61
N HIS A 360 -0.06 6.89 7.25
CA HIS A 360 -0.04 7.57 5.97
C HIS A 360 0.98 8.71 5.98
N THR A 361 1.71 8.86 4.88
CA THR A 361 2.76 9.88 4.74
C THR A 361 2.27 11.14 4.02
N SER A 362 1.01 11.14 3.59
CA SER A 362 0.33 12.30 3.00
C SER A 362 -1.12 12.36 3.48
N ARG A 363 -1.88 13.39 3.03
CA ARG A 363 -3.27 13.59 3.43
C ARG A 363 -4.10 12.33 3.22
N VAL A 364 -4.95 12.00 4.21
CA VAL A 364 -5.93 10.91 4.12
C VAL A 364 -7.22 11.48 3.54
N THR A 365 -7.64 10.97 2.38
CA THR A 365 -8.72 11.52 1.57
C THR A 365 -10.07 10.88 1.84
N ALA A 366 -10.06 9.59 2.17
CA ALA A 366 -11.28 8.84 2.41
C ALA A 366 -11.11 7.84 3.56
N VAL A 367 -12.21 7.59 4.27
CA VAL A 367 -12.31 6.57 5.32
C VAL A 367 -13.63 5.83 5.18
N ALA A 368 -13.61 4.51 5.33
CA ALA A 368 -14.82 3.68 5.34
C ALA A 368 -14.68 2.49 6.29
N TRP A 369 -15.73 2.20 7.05
CA TRP A 369 -15.84 1.00 7.87
C TRP A 369 -16.20 -0.21 7.03
N SER A 370 -15.64 -1.36 7.36
CA SER A 370 -16.12 -2.63 6.82
C SER A 370 -17.56 -2.89 7.26
N PRO A 371 -18.38 -3.61 6.48
CA PRO A 371 -19.78 -3.87 6.83
C PRO A 371 -19.99 -4.55 8.19
N ARG A 372 -19.00 -5.31 8.65
CA ARG A 372 -19.03 -5.98 9.97
C ARG A 372 -18.46 -5.11 11.10
N GLY A 373 -17.90 -3.94 10.81
CA GLY A 373 -17.29 -3.05 11.81
C GLY A 373 -15.94 -3.51 12.37
N THR A 374 -15.38 -4.60 11.85
CA THR A 374 -14.11 -5.17 12.35
C THR A 374 -12.87 -4.48 11.78
N HIS A 375 -13.03 -3.77 10.66
CA HIS A 375 -11.93 -3.08 9.97
C HIS A 375 -12.34 -1.69 9.49
N ILE A 376 -11.35 -0.83 9.33
CA ILE A 376 -11.51 0.47 8.65
C ILE A 376 -10.53 0.51 7.47
N ALA A 377 -10.98 1.00 6.32
CA ALA A 377 -10.11 1.28 5.20
C ALA A 377 -9.91 2.79 5.04
N THR A 378 -8.67 3.21 4.72
CA THR A 378 -8.31 4.61 4.43
C THR A 378 -7.58 4.73 3.11
N ALA A 379 -7.91 5.76 2.33
CA ALA A 379 -7.22 6.13 1.10
C ALA A 379 -6.38 7.39 1.32
N SER A 380 -5.25 7.51 0.61
CA SER A 380 -4.36 8.65 0.80
C SER A 380 -3.68 9.12 -0.49
N PHE A 381 -3.25 10.38 -0.46
CA PHE A 381 -2.37 10.98 -1.48
C PHE A 381 -0.96 10.36 -1.49
N ASP A 382 -0.61 9.52 -0.51
CA ASP A 382 0.60 8.71 -0.54
C ASP A 382 0.51 7.51 -1.51
N ARG A 383 -0.55 7.44 -2.33
CA ARG A 383 -0.85 6.41 -3.33
C ARG A 383 -1.21 5.06 -2.74
N THR A 384 -1.48 5.00 -1.43
CA THR A 384 -1.82 3.76 -0.74
C THR A 384 -3.25 3.75 -0.22
N VAL A 385 -3.77 2.53 -0.08
CA VAL A 385 -4.95 2.26 0.74
C VAL A 385 -4.52 1.36 1.89
N ARG A 386 -4.94 1.69 3.11
CA ARG A 386 -4.63 0.88 4.29
C ARG A 386 -5.89 0.33 4.91
N ILE A 387 -5.81 -0.92 5.41
CA ILE A 387 -6.83 -1.51 6.26
C ILE A 387 -6.29 -1.56 7.68
N TRP A 388 -7.13 -1.11 8.62
CA TRP A 388 -6.83 -1.00 10.04
C TRP A 388 -7.73 -1.93 10.84
N ASP A 389 -7.18 -2.60 11.85
CA ASP A 389 -7.95 -3.32 12.85
C ASP A 389 -8.67 -2.34 13.79
N THR A 390 -9.98 -2.53 14.00
CA THR A 390 -10.77 -1.61 14.82
C THR A 390 -10.65 -1.84 16.33
N ALA A 391 -10.14 -2.99 16.75
CA ALA A 391 -9.91 -3.26 18.16
C ALA A 391 -8.66 -2.54 18.67
N HIS A 392 -7.62 -2.44 17.85
CA HIS A 392 -6.30 -1.99 18.26
C HIS A 392 -5.77 -0.77 17.51
N GLY A 393 -6.35 -0.43 16.33
CA GLY A 393 -5.97 0.75 15.54
C GLY A 393 -4.66 0.61 14.74
N PHE A 394 -4.11 -0.60 14.55
CA PHE A 394 -2.93 -0.80 13.72
C PHE A 394 -3.28 -1.18 12.27
N SER A 395 -2.40 -0.85 11.34
CA SER A 395 -2.55 -1.20 9.93
C SER A 395 -2.20 -2.66 9.68
N ILE A 396 -3.18 -3.44 9.20
CA ILE A 396 -2.99 -4.87 8.85
C ILE A 396 -2.65 -5.09 7.39
N ILE A 397 -3.11 -4.21 6.50
CA ILE A 397 -2.84 -4.28 5.06
C ILE A 397 -2.51 -2.88 4.54
N THR A 398 -1.50 -2.81 3.68
CA THR A 398 -1.22 -1.62 2.86
C THR A 398 -1.26 -2.01 1.39
N TYR A 399 -2.28 -1.55 0.67
CA TYR A 399 -2.42 -1.75 -0.76
C TYR A 399 -1.68 -0.66 -1.54
N ARG A 400 -0.85 -1.06 -2.53
CA ARG A 400 0.04 -0.18 -3.30
C ARG A 400 -0.11 -0.37 -4.81
N GLY A 401 -1.31 -0.65 -5.28
CA GLY A 401 -1.58 -0.87 -6.70
C GLY A 401 -1.69 0.41 -7.53
N HIS A 402 -2.06 1.52 -6.90
CA HIS A 402 -2.19 2.80 -7.59
C HIS A 402 -0.83 3.50 -7.75
N TRP A 403 -0.63 4.13 -8.91
CA TRP A 403 0.59 4.87 -9.21
C TRP A 403 0.44 6.39 -9.05
N ASP A 404 -0.78 6.87 -8.72
CA ASP A 404 -1.05 8.25 -8.32
C ASP A 404 -1.98 8.28 -7.09
N ARG A 405 -2.33 9.47 -6.60
CA ARG A 405 -3.09 9.74 -5.39
C ARG A 405 -4.40 8.97 -5.37
N VAL A 406 -4.74 8.34 -4.25
CA VAL A 406 -6.02 7.68 -4.08
C VAL A 406 -7.01 8.67 -3.49
N GLN A 407 -8.12 8.91 -4.20
CA GLN A 407 -9.11 9.92 -3.85
C GLN A 407 -10.25 9.34 -3.00
N ALA A 408 -10.71 8.13 -3.31
CA ALA A 408 -11.87 7.53 -2.68
C ALA A 408 -11.72 6.01 -2.55
N LEU A 409 -12.49 5.43 -1.64
CA LEU A 409 -12.60 3.99 -1.48
C LEU A 409 -14.01 3.59 -0.99
N THR A 410 -14.36 2.32 -1.20
CA THR A 410 -15.59 1.71 -0.71
C THR A 410 -15.40 0.21 -0.49
N TRP A 411 -16.09 -0.35 0.52
CA TRP A 411 -16.14 -1.79 0.75
C TRP A 411 -17.22 -2.45 -0.10
N SER A 412 -17.00 -3.70 -0.51
CA SER A 412 -18.07 -4.55 -1.02
C SER A 412 -19.07 -4.86 0.11
N PRO A 413 -20.37 -5.04 -0.21
CA PRO A 413 -21.40 -5.30 0.82
C PRO A 413 -21.14 -6.55 1.67
N ASP A 414 -20.43 -7.55 1.13
CA ASP A 414 -20.02 -8.76 1.84
C ASP A 414 -18.77 -8.58 2.73
N GLY A 415 -18.09 -7.43 2.58
CA GLY A 415 -16.87 -7.09 3.33
C GLY A 415 -15.61 -7.84 2.88
N THR A 416 -15.64 -8.54 1.75
CA THR A 416 -14.49 -9.33 1.26
C THR A 416 -13.54 -8.54 0.38
N ARG A 417 -14.02 -7.44 -0.24
CA ARG A 417 -13.25 -6.64 -1.20
C ARG A 417 -13.34 -5.14 -0.90
N VAL A 418 -12.35 -4.42 -1.39
CA VAL A 418 -12.34 -2.95 -1.40
C VAL A 418 -12.15 -2.47 -2.83
N ALA A 419 -12.90 -1.46 -3.24
CA ALA A 419 -12.67 -0.71 -4.47
C ALA A 419 -12.06 0.65 -4.12
N SER A 420 -11.01 1.05 -4.81
CA SER A 420 -10.31 2.33 -4.65
C SER A 420 -10.21 3.07 -5.96
N ALA A 421 -10.42 4.38 -5.93
CA ALA A 421 -10.39 5.29 -7.08
C ALA A 421 -9.23 6.26 -6.97
N SER A 422 -8.55 6.56 -8.09
CA SER A 422 -7.31 7.30 -8.08
C SER A 422 -7.20 8.33 -9.21
N ASP A 423 -6.31 9.31 -9.00
CA ASP A 423 -5.88 10.26 -10.01
C ASP A 423 -5.17 9.57 -11.20
N ASP A 424 -4.76 8.31 -11.05
CA ASP A 424 -4.21 7.48 -12.13
C ASP A 424 -5.25 7.09 -13.19
N GLY A 425 -6.50 7.56 -13.07
CA GLY A 425 -7.59 7.28 -14.02
C GLY A 425 -8.20 5.88 -13.85
N THR A 426 -7.80 5.12 -12.84
CA THR A 426 -8.29 3.75 -12.62
C THR A 426 -9.14 3.61 -11.37
N VAL A 427 -10.02 2.60 -11.40
CA VAL A 427 -10.59 2.00 -10.18
C VAL A 427 -10.01 0.61 -10.04
N GLN A 428 -9.48 0.29 -8.87
CA GLN A 428 -8.90 -1.02 -8.58
C GLN A 428 -9.71 -1.72 -7.49
N VAL A 429 -10.08 -2.98 -7.75
CA VAL A 429 -10.75 -3.86 -6.80
C VAL A 429 -9.75 -4.88 -6.31
N TRP A 430 -9.68 -5.07 -5.00
CA TRP A 430 -8.72 -5.96 -4.37
C TRP A 430 -9.33 -6.67 -3.16
N ASP A 431 -8.80 -7.84 -2.85
CA ASP A 431 -9.21 -8.67 -1.72
C ASP A 431 -8.75 -8.03 -0.41
N ALA A 432 -9.69 -7.81 0.49
CA ALA A 432 -9.46 -7.07 1.73
C ALA A 432 -8.66 -7.86 2.78
N THR A 433 -8.51 -9.17 2.61
CA THR A 433 -7.77 -10.04 3.54
C THR A 433 -6.33 -10.22 3.10
N THR A 434 -6.12 -10.37 1.78
CA THR A 434 -4.81 -10.69 1.22
C THR A 434 -4.10 -9.48 0.59
N GLY A 435 -4.84 -8.39 0.32
CA GLY A 435 -4.36 -7.26 -0.46
C GLY A 435 -4.15 -7.57 -1.95
N LYS A 436 -4.59 -8.76 -2.42
CA LYS A 436 -4.42 -9.17 -3.82
C LYS A 436 -5.37 -8.40 -4.73
N GLN A 437 -4.83 -7.83 -5.81
CA GLN A 437 -5.63 -7.18 -6.83
C GLN A 437 -6.51 -8.21 -7.56
N VAL A 438 -7.82 -7.90 -7.66
CA VAL A 438 -8.82 -8.73 -8.34
C VAL A 438 -9.14 -8.18 -9.72
N LEU A 439 -9.34 -6.87 -9.83
CA LEU A 439 -9.76 -6.22 -11.06
C LEU A 439 -9.20 -4.79 -11.15
N ILE A 440 -8.88 -4.34 -12.38
CA ILE A 440 -8.60 -2.93 -12.68
C ILE A 440 -9.59 -2.45 -13.73
N TYR A 441 -10.32 -1.40 -13.43
CA TYR A 441 -11.16 -0.69 -14.37
C TYR A 441 -10.45 0.52 -14.96
N ARG A 442 -10.40 0.64 -16.29
CA ARG A 442 -9.68 1.67 -17.05
C ARG A 442 -10.58 2.42 -18.05
N GLY A 443 -11.87 2.57 -17.72
CA GLY A 443 -12.83 3.20 -18.63
C GLY A 443 -12.82 4.72 -18.61
N HIS A 444 -12.30 5.36 -17.55
CA HIS A 444 -12.22 6.80 -17.45
C HIS A 444 -11.00 7.38 -18.18
N SER A 445 -11.17 8.56 -18.77
CA SER A 445 -10.11 9.27 -19.49
C SER A 445 -9.36 10.30 -18.62
N ASN A 446 -9.78 10.46 -17.36
CA ASN A 446 -9.16 11.38 -16.40
C ASN A 446 -9.26 10.82 -14.97
N ALA A 447 -8.71 11.52 -13.99
CA ALA A 447 -8.73 11.20 -12.57
C ALA A 447 -10.12 10.72 -12.11
N VAL A 448 -10.16 9.66 -11.27
CA VAL A 448 -11.39 9.15 -10.69
C VAL A 448 -11.51 9.65 -9.26
N SER A 449 -12.51 10.51 -9.02
CA SER A 449 -12.68 11.24 -7.77
C SER A 449 -13.54 10.50 -6.74
N ALA A 450 -14.46 9.63 -7.18
CA ALA A 450 -15.35 8.90 -6.27
C ALA A 450 -15.71 7.51 -6.82
N VAL A 451 -16.00 6.59 -5.90
CA VAL A 451 -16.40 5.22 -6.19
C VAL A 451 -17.43 4.74 -5.19
N ALA A 452 -18.45 4.02 -5.65
CA ALA A 452 -19.50 3.44 -4.81
C ALA A 452 -19.90 2.06 -5.29
N TRP A 453 -19.96 1.11 -4.38
CA TRP A 453 -20.43 -0.25 -4.65
C TRP A 453 -21.96 -0.31 -4.57
N SER A 454 -22.60 -1.03 -5.50
CA SER A 454 -24.05 -1.26 -5.42
C SER A 454 -24.39 -2.16 -4.24
N PRO A 455 -25.57 -2.01 -3.61
CA PRO A 455 -25.97 -2.84 -2.45
C PRO A 455 -26.04 -4.34 -2.75
N ASP A 456 -26.26 -4.73 -4.01
CA ASP A 456 -26.28 -6.14 -4.44
C ASP A 456 -24.88 -6.73 -4.69
N GLY A 457 -23.82 -5.92 -4.55
CA GLY A 457 -22.44 -6.33 -4.76
C GLY A 457 -22.04 -6.58 -6.23
N LYS A 458 -22.94 -6.41 -7.18
CA LYS A 458 -22.72 -6.81 -8.58
C LYS A 458 -22.19 -5.69 -9.46
N ARG A 459 -22.33 -4.42 -9.04
CA ARG A 459 -21.97 -3.25 -9.84
C ARG A 459 -21.18 -2.25 -9.02
N ILE A 460 -20.33 -1.49 -9.69
CA ILE A 460 -19.67 -0.32 -9.12
C ILE A 460 -20.01 0.89 -9.99
N ALA A 461 -20.28 2.03 -9.34
CA ALA A 461 -20.34 3.33 -9.98
C ALA A 461 -19.08 4.11 -9.65
N SER A 462 -18.43 4.68 -10.66
CA SER A 462 -17.26 5.55 -10.52
C SER A 462 -17.51 6.91 -11.16
N ALA A 463 -17.03 7.97 -10.52
CA ALA A 463 -17.20 9.35 -10.95
C ALA A 463 -15.84 10.00 -11.20
N SER A 464 -15.73 10.79 -12.28
CA SER A 464 -14.42 11.25 -12.76
C SER A 464 -14.42 12.74 -13.15
N ASP A 465 -13.20 13.27 -13.20
CA ASP A 465 -12.84 14.56 -13.77
C ASP A 465 -13.16 14.64 -15.28
N ASP A 466 -13.36 13.49 -15.96
CA ASP A 466 -13.83 13.40 -17.34
C ASP A 466 -15.31 13.76 -17.52
N LYS A 467 -15.96 14.25 -16.45
CA LYS A 467 -17.36 14.69 -16.35
C LYS A 467 -18.37 13.55 -16.50
N SER A 468 -17.93 12.30 -16.45
CA SER A 468 -18.78 11.12 -16.57
C SER A 468 -18.90 10.35 -15.25
N ILE A 469 -20.03 9.67 -15.13
CA ILE A 469 -20.22 8.57 -14.17
C ILE A 469 -20.33 7.28 -15.00
N GLN A 470 -19.54 6.27 -14.65
CA GLN A 470 -19.57 4.98 -15.32
C GLN A 470 -20.00 3.90 -14.33
N VAL A 471 -20.91 3.03 -14.77
CA VAL A 471 -21.37 1.86 -14.02
C VAL A 471 -20.87 0.61 -14.74
N TRP A 472 -20.24 -0.27 -14.01
CA TRP A 472 -19.59 -1.47 -14.55
C TRP A 472 -19.78 -2.69 -13.65
N ASP A 473 -19.65 -3.88 -14.26
CA ASP A 473 -19.82 -5.16 -13.61
C ASP A 473 -18.57 -5.54 -12.79
N THR A 474 -18.78 -6.01 -11.56
CA THR A 474 -17.70 -6.35 -10.63
C THR A 474 -17.03 -7.68 -10.92
N SER A 475 -17.63 -8.53 -11.74
CA SER A 475 -17.09 -9.86 -12.07
C SER A 475 -16.07 -9.83 -13.21
N ASN A 476 -16.28 -8.95 -14.19
CA ASN A 476 -15.47 -8.91 -15.41
C ASN A 476 -14.99 -7.51 -15.80
N GLY A 477 -15.41 -6.45 -15.08
CA GLY A 477 -15.07 -5.06 -15.41
C GLY A 477 -15.82 -4.51 -16.63
N GLY A 478 -16.85 -5.21 -17.13
CA GLY A 478 -17.61 -4.78 -18.29
C GLY A 478 -18.41 -3.52 -18.03
N LEU A 479 -18.30 -2.52 -18.92
CA LEU A 479 -19.07 -1.28 -18.84
C LEU A 479 -20.54 -1.55 -19.09
N ILE A 480 -21.41 -1.18 -18.13
CA ILE A 480 -22.86 -1.32 -18.21
C ILE A 480 -23.53 -0.04 -18.69
N PHE A 481 -23.12 1.11 -18.14
CA PHE A 481 -23.77 2.39 -18.38
C PHE A 481 -22.81 3.57 -18.19
N VAL A 482 -23.00 4.64 -18.99
CA VAL A 482 -22.28 5.92 -18.86
C VAL A 482 -23.28 7.06 -18.76
N ASN A 483 -23.16 7.89 -17.72
CA ASN A 483 -23.86 9.15 -17.59
C ASN A 483 -22.90 10.33 -17.83
N ARG A 484 -23.24 11.23 -18.76
CA ARG A 484 -22.48 12.44 -19.11
C ARG A 484 -23.31 13.72 -18.94
N SER A 485 -24.24 13.72 -18.00
CA SER A 485 -25.18 14.85 -17.81
C SER A 485 -24.55 16.01 -17.03
N HIS A 486 -23.46 15.80 -16.30
CA HIS A 486 -22.72 16.86 -15.64
C HIS A 486 -21.85 17.65 -16.62
N THR A 487 -21.76 18.96 -16.41
CA THR A 487 -20.99 19.88 -17.28
C THR A 487 -19.56 20.11 -16.78
N GLN A 488 -19.28 19.75 -15.53
CA GLN A 488 -17.98 19.87 -14.88
C GLN A 488 -17.59 18.52 -14.22
N LYS A 489 -16.44 18.48 -13.57
CA LYS A 489 -15.92 17.31 -12.83
C LYS A 489 -16.98 16.75 -11.88
N VAL A 490 -17.09 15.43 -11.81
CA VAL A 490 -17.98 14.74 -10.88
C VAL A 490 -17.17 14.27 -9.67
N LEU A 491 -17.50 14.82 -8.50
CA LEU A 491 -16.70 14.67 -7.28
C LEU A 491 -17.27 13.65 -6.30
N ALA A 492 -18.55 13.30 -6.42
CA ALA A 492 -19.20 12.36 -5.50
C ALA A 492 -20.21 11.49 -6.24
N VAL A 493 -20.34 10.23 -5.80
CA VAL A 493 -21.33 9.27 -6.31
C VAL A 493 -21.78 8.36 -5.18
N ALA A 494 -23.08 8.05 -5.11
CA ALA A 494 -23.65 7.12 -4.15
C ALA A 494 -24.86 6.36 -4.73
N TRP A 495 -24.96 5.07 -4.44
CA TRP A 495 -26.12 4.25 -4.72
C TRP A 495 -27.21 4.46 -3.67
N SER A 496 -28.47 4.47 -4.11
CA SER A 496 -29.59 4.35 -3.17
C SER A 496 -29.58 2.99 -2.48
N PRO A 497 -30.05 2.87 -1.22
CA PRO A 497 -30.04 1.62 -0.47
C PRO A 497 -30.80 0.46 -1.16
N ASP A 498 -31.81 0.79 -1.99
CA ASP A 498 -32.56 -0.18 -2.80
C ASP A 498 -31.84 -0.60 -4.11
N GLY A 499 -30.66 -0.02 -4.41
CA GLY A 499 -29.88 -0.31 -5.61
C GLY A 499 -30.52 0.14 -6.94
N ARG A 500 -31.58 0.94 -6.90
CA ARG A 500 -32.34 1.35 -8.09
C ARG A 500 -31.90 2.70 -8.66
N ARG A 501 -31.35 3.58 -7.84
CA ARG A 501 -30.94 4.94 -8.22
C ARG A 501 -29.51 5.22 -7.84
N ILE A 502 -28.91 6.15 -8.56
CA ILE A 502 -27.59 6.72 -8.27
C ILE A 502 -27.76 8.23 -8.09
N ALA A 503 -27.09 8.79 -7.09
CA ALA A 503 -26.91 10.22 -6.94
C ALA A 503 -25.47 10.59 -7.23
N SER A 504 -25.24 11.71 -7.94
CA SER A 504 -23.91 12.23 -8.28
C SER A 504 -23.83 13.73 -8.04
N GLY A 505 -22.71 14.19 -7.45
CA GLY A 505 -22.44 15.59 -7.13
C GLY A 505 -21.24 16.12 -7.91
N SER A 506 -21.31 17.37 -8.37
CA SER A 506 -20.33 17.92 -9.31
C SER A 506 -19.86 19.34 -8.95
N GLU A 507 -18.75 19.74 -9.57
CA GLU A 507 -18.28 21.13 -9.61
C GLU A 507 -19.28 22.06 -10.31
N ASP A 508 -20.20 21.52 -11.14
CA ASP A 508 -21.29 22.31 -11.75
C ASP A 508 -22.36 22.75 -10.75
N LYS A 509 -22.14 22.52 -9.44
CA LYS A 509 -22.97 22.91 -8.31
C LYS A 509 -24.29 22.16 -8.22
N SER A 510 -24.50 21.15 -9.05
CA SER A 510 -25.71 20.33 -9.07
C SER A 510 -25.49 18.95 -8.46
N VAL A 511 -26.61 18.39 -7.96
CA VAL A 511 -26.70 16.95 -7.69
C VAL A 511 -27.71 16.38 -8.67
N GLN A 512 -27.33 15.28 -9.32
CA GLN A 512 -28.22 14.56 -10.24
C GLN A 512 -28.59 13.20 -9.65
N VAL A 513 -29.87 12.84 -9.76
CA VAL A 513 -30.40 11.54 -9.35
C VAL A 513 -30.97 10.84 -10.58
N TRP A 514 -30.57 9.62 -10.83
CA TRP A 514 -30.91 8.89 -12.05
C TRP A 514 -30.88 7.36 -11.83
N SER A 515 -31.50 6.60 -12.75
CA SER A 515 -31.52 5.12 -12.73
C SER A 515 -30.58 4.56 -13.80
N PRO A 516 -29.70 3.58 -13.45
CA PRO A 516 -28.78 2.96 -14.41
C PRO A 516 -29.42 1.80 -15.22
N ASN A 517 -30.73 1.65 -15.21
CA ASN A 517 -31.41 0.57 -15.92
C ASN A 517 -31.53 0.88 -17.41
N LYS A 518 -31.19 -0.09 -18.28
CA LYS A 518 -31.42 -0.01 -19.73
C LYS A 518 -32.93 -0.16 -20.00
N ASP A 519 -33.53 0.82 -20.69
CA ASP A 519 -34.86 0.61 -21.27
C ASP A 519 -34.79 -0.42 -22.40
N LYS A 520 -35.60 -1.48 -22.29
CA LYS A 520 -35.78 -2.48 -23.37
C LYS A 520 -36.62 -1.97 -24.54
N SER A 521 -36.99 -0.68 -24.57
CA SER A 521 -37.82 -0.09 -25.60
C SER A 521 -37.01 0.84 -26.51
N SER A 522 -36.22 0.30 -27.43
CA SER A 522 -35.96 0.97 -28.71
C SER A 522 -35.74 -0.09 -29.79
N PHE A 523 -36.82 -0.37 -30.49
CA PHE A 523 -36.79 -0.81 -31.87
C PHE A 523 -36.15 0.32 -32.69
N PHE A 524 -35.18 -0.05 -33.56
CA PHE A 524 -34.44 0.78 -34.48
C PHE A 524 -33.13 1.44 -33.96
N GLY A 525 -32.08 0.77 -34.16
CA GLY A 525 -30.83 1.06 -34.90
C GLY A 525 -29.91 2.21 -34.47
N THR A 526 -30.18 2.99 -33.37
CA THR A 526 -29.22 3.95 -32.81
C THR A 526 -29.35 3.94 -31.28
N LEU A 527 -28.33 3.43 -30.60
CA LEU A 527 -28.29 3.38 -29.12
C LEU A 527 -28.18 4.83 -28.56
N ARG A 528 -29.30 5.54 -28.45
CA ARG A 528 -29.40 6.69 -27.54
C ARG A 528 -29.72 6.13 -26.15
N LEU A 529 -28.71 6.06 -25.30
CA LEU A 529 -28.85 5.79 -23.88
C LEU A 529 -29.54 7.00 -23.24
N THR A 530 -30.90 7.01 -23.19
CA THR A 530 -31.65 8.04 -22.47
C THR A 530 -31.71 7.69 -21.00
N VAL A 531 -31.28 8.61 -20.14
CA VAL A 531 -31.36 8.50 -18.68
C VAL A 531 -32.81 8.66 -18.25
N ARG A 532 -33.49 7.58 -17.82
CA ARG A 532 -34.86 7.67 -17.33
C ARG A 532 -34.90 8.24 -15.91
N GLY A 533 -35.85 9.14 -15.62
CA GLY A 533 -36.09 9.65 -14.27
C GLY A 533 -34.96 10.53 -13.72
N GLN A 534 -34.24 11.26 -14.60
CA GLN A 534 -33.22 12.19 -14.16
C GLN A 534 -33.82 13.38 -13.44
N PHE A 535 -33.45 13.59 -12.19
CA PHE A 535 -33.74 14.75 -11.39
C PHE A 535 -32.46 15.53 -11.11
N SER A 536 -32.49 16.87 -11.33
CA SER A 536 -31.37 17.75 -11.07
C SER A 536 -31.67 18.69 -9.90
N TYR A 537 -30.93 18.54 -8.81
CA TYR A 537 -31.01 19.44 -7.66
C TYR A 537 -29.97 20.54 -7.78
N LYS A 538 -30.44 21.81 -7.79
CA LYS A 538 -29.61 23.01 -7.94
C LYS A 538 -29.64 23.89 -6.68
N GLY A 539 -29.58 23.28 -5.50
CA GLY A 539 -29.68 24.00 -4.23
C GLY A 539 -28.38 24.62 -3.75
N HIS A 540 -27.25 24.14 -4.24
CA HIS A 540 -25.93 24.63 -3.85
C HIS A 540 -25.44 25.77 -4.74
N SER A 541 -24.70 26.72 -4.15
CA SER A 541 -24.06 27.83 -4.87
C SER A 541 -22.56 27.58 -5.14
N GLY A 542 -21.97 26.52 -4.56
CA GLY A 542 -20.59 26.07 -4.77
C GLY A 542 -20.54 24.59 -5.21
N ARG A 543 -19.35 24.11 -5.53
CA ARG A 543 -19.15 22.71 -5.92
C ARG A 543 -19.64 21.77 -4.84
N VAL A 544 -20.25 20.65 -5.24
CA VAL A 544 -20.75 19.61 -4.34
C VAL A 544 -19.61 18.60 -4.13
N ASN A 545 -19.05 18.56 -2.91
CA ASN A 545 -17.91 17.74 -2.57
C ASN A 545 -18.28 16.32 -2.12
N GLY A 546 -19.46 16.16 -1.51
CA GLY A 546 -19.91 14.87 -0.98
C GLY A 546 -21.42 14.77 -0.95
N LEU A 547 -21.92 13.54 -1.01
CA LEU A 547 -23.34 13.23 -0.87
C LEU A 547 -23.54 11.80 -0.38
N ILE A 548 -24.65 11.56 0.29
CA ILE A 548 -25.05 10.24 0.77
C ILE A 548 -26.56 10.12 0.88
N TRP A 549 -27.09 8.94 0.60
CA TRP A 549 -28.48 8.60 0.85
C TRP A 549 -28.72 8.31 2.34
N SER A 550 -29.88 8.69 2.84
CA SER A 550 -30.35 8.20 4.15
C SER A 550 -30.54 6.68 4.13
N PRO A 551 -30.38 5.98 5.25
CA PRO A 551 -30.51 4.51 5.30
C PRO A 551 -31.86 3.97 4.77
N ASN A 552 -32.93 4.74 4.92
CA ASN A 552 -34.28 4.40 4.40
C ASN A 552 -34.49 4.82 2.93
N GLY A 553 -33.50 5.42 2.27
CA GLY A 553 -33.57 5.84 0.86
C GLY A 553 -34.50 7.01 0.55
N GLN A 554 -35.07 7.68 1.57
CA GLN A 554 -36.06 8.75 1.37
C GLN A 554 -35.43 10.13 1.24
N ARG A 555 -34.19 10.32 1.65
CA ARG A 555 -33.50 11.62 1.66
C ARG A 555 -32.09 11.50 1.13
N ILE A 556 -31.55 12.62 0.64
CA ILE A 556 -30.12 12.78 0.34
C ILE A 556 -29.58 13.93 1.20
N ALA A 557 -28.44 13.70 1.83
CA ALA A 557 -27.62 14.76 2.40
C ALA A 557 -26.50 15.08 1.42
N SER A 558 -26.33 16.36 1.08
CA SER A 558 -25.26 16.86 0.20
C SER A 558 -24.51 18.01 0.86
N VAL A 559 -23.18 18.07 0.62
CA VAL A 559 -22.27 19.07 1.21
C VAL A 559 -21.47 19.77 0.13
N SER A 560 -21.15 21.03 0.38
CA SER A 560 -20.57 21.90 -0.64
C SER A 560 -19.54 22.88 -0.08
N ASN A 561 -18.70 23.39 -1.00
CA ASN A 561 -17.84 24.55 -0.76
C ASN A 561 -18.63 25.84 -0.46
N ASP A 562 -19.95 25.87 -0.69
CA ASP A 562 -20.81 26.99 -0.30
C ASP A 562 -21.04 27.06 1.23
N LYS A 563 -20.31 26.24 2.00
CA LYS A 563 -20.35 26.16 3.46
C LYS A 563 -21.70 25.65 3.99
N SER A 564 -22.48 24.94 3.16
CA SER A 564 -23.75 24.37 3.57
C SER A 564 -23.79 22.85 3.46
N MET A 565 -24.48 22.22 4.41
CA MET A 565 -25.02 20.88 4.30
C MET A 565 -26.54 21.00 4.07
N GLN A 566 -27.04 20.34 3.05
CA GLN A 566 -28.47 20.36 2.69
C GLN A 566 -29.03 18.95 2.66
N VAL A 567 -30.20 18.76 3.30
CA VAL A 567 -30.96 17.51 3.27
C VAL A 567 -32.25 17.73 2.51
N TRP A 568 -32.51 16.90 1.51
CA TRP A 568 -33.63 17.11 0.57
C TRP A 568 -34.19 15.78 0.06
N ASP A 569 -35.42 15.85 -0.48
CA ASP A 569 -36.15 14.73 -1.09
C ASP A 569 -35.65 14.48 -2.51
N PRO A 570 -35.16 13.26 -2.85
CA PRO A 570 -34.60 12.96 -4.18
C PRO A 570 -35.64 12.88 -5.31
N SER A 571 -36.93 12.91 -5.00
CA SER A 571 -38.02 12.87 -5.99
C SER A 571 -38.55 14.25 -6.30
N THR A 572 -38.67 15.11 -5.28
CA THR A 572 -39.32 16.44 -5.39
C THR A 572 -38.33 17.60 -5.30
N GLY A 573 -37.11 17.35 -4.81
CA GLY A 573 -36.14 18.42 -4.50
C GLY A 573 -36.51 19.26 -3.29
N LYS A 574 -37.57 18.91 -2.55
CA LYS A 574 -37.97 19.66 -1.36
C LYS A 574 -36.88 19.59 -0.29
N LYS A 575 -36.43 20.76 0.15
CA LYS A 575 -35.43 20.90 1.21
C LYS A 575 -36.07 20.72 2.57
N PHE A 576 -35.42 19.88 3.41
CA PHE A 576 -35.84 19.66 4.79
C PHE A 576 -34.93 20.39 5.78
N ILE A 577 -33.60 20.37 5.54
CA ILE A 577 -32.60 20.90 6.43
C ILE A 577 -31.56 21.66 5.61
N ILE A 578 -31.14 22.82 6.11
CA ILE A 578 -29.98 23.56 5.61
C ILE A 578 -29.17 23.99 6.84
N HIS A 579 -27.99 23.42 7.00
CA HIS A 579 -27.01 23.89 8.00
C HIS A 579 -25.96 24.75 7.28
N ARG A 580 -25.85 26.03 7.74
CA ARG A 580 -24.87 27.00 7.24
C ARG A 580 -23.87 27.44 8.31
N ASN A 581 -23.71 26.64 9.34
CA ASN A 581 -22.96 27.02 10.53
C ASN A 581 -21.49 26.62 10.47
N THR A 582 -20.94 26.40 9.28
CA THR A 582 -19.52 26.13 9.09
C THR A 582 -18.80 27.38 8.62
N SER A 583 -17.67 27.69 9.21
CA SER A 583 -16.81 28.81 8.81
C SER A 583 -16.16 28.60 7.44
N ALA A 584 -16.11 27.34 6.95
CA ALA A 584 -15.39 26.92 5.76
C ALA A 584 -16.18 25.88 4.93
N GLY A 585 -15.67 25.52 3.75
CA GLY A 585 -16.25 24.49 2.89
C GLY A 585 -16.33 23.13 3.56
N ILE A 586 -17.40 22.40 3.28
CA ILE A 586 -17.63 21.05 3.82
C ILE A 586 -17.17 20.01 2.79
N ASN A 587 -16.41 19.00 3.23
CA ASN A 587 -15.78 18.00 2.36
C ASN A 587 -16.53 16.67 2.33
N GLY A 588 -16.98 16.16 3.48
CA GLY A 588 -17.61 14.87 3.60
C GLY A 588 -18.84 14.87 4.50
N VAL A 589 -19.77 13.93 4.24
CA VAL A 589 -21.02 13.75 4.99
C VAL A 589 -21.38 12.28 5.10
N THR A 590 -21.94 11.87 6.23
CA THR A 590 -22.42 10.52 6.48
C THR A 590 -23.65 10.51 7.39
N TRP A 591 -24.54 9.51 7.21
CA TRP A 591 -25.65 9.23 8.09
C TRP A 591 -25.27 8.17 9.13
N SER A 592 -25.80 8.28 10.34
CA SER A 592 -25.80 7.16 11.27
C SER A 592 -26.66 6.01 10.73
N PRO A 593 -26.34 4.73 11.06
CA PRO A 593 -27.08 3.58 10.55
C PRO A 593 -28.57 3.58 10.88
N ASP A 594 -28.95 4.17 12.01
CA ASP A 594 -30.34 4.34 12.46
C ASP A 594 -31.06 5.50 11.75
N GLY A 595 -30.34 6.32 10.97
CA GLY A 595 -30.86 7.50 10.27
C GLY A 595 -31.20 8.68 11.18
N ARG A 596 -30.81 8.66 12.45
CA ARG A 596 -31.10 9.72 13.41
C ARG A 596 -30.12 10.87 13.35
N PHE A 597 -28.83 10.58 13.09
CA PHE A 597 -27.77 11.58 13.10
C PHE A 597 -27.12 11.73 11.73
N ILE A 598 -26.64 12.95 11.47
CA ILE A 598 -25.83 13.28 10.28
C ILE A 598 -24.51 13.86 10.80
N ALA A 599 -23.39 13.32 10.34
CA ALA A 599 -22.07 13.88 10.60
C ALA A 599 -21.50 14.50 9.32
N ALA A 600 -20.94 15.70 9.44
CA ALA A 600 -20.22 16.34 8.34
C ALA A 600 -18.87 16.89 8.79
N CYS A 601 -17.90 16.92 7.88
CA CYS A 601 -16.53 17.35 8.13
C CYS A 601 -16.05 18.35 7.09
N GLY A 602 -15.14 19.24 7.45
CA GLY A 602 -14.74 20.30 6.53
C GLY A 602 -13.37 20.94 6.77
N ASN A 603 -13.16 22.03 6.04
CA ASN A 603 -11.92 22.81 6.07
C ASN A 603 -11.77 23.64 7.37
N ASP A 604 -12.74 23.61 8.26
CA ASP A 604 -12.67 24.18 9.61
C ASP A 604 -11.97 23.24 10.61
N LYS A 605 -11.46 22.11 10.13
CA LYS A 605 -10.78 21.06 10.93
C LYS A 605 -11.68 20.34 11.94
N MET A 606 -12.99 20.43 11.76
CA MET A 606 -13.97 19.88 12.69
C MET A 606 -14.80 18.78 12.03
N VAL A 607 -15.33 17.89 12.87
CA VAL A 607 -16.47 17.05 12.52
C VAL A 607 -17.65 17.48 13.38
N GLN A 608 -18.77 17.82 12.77
CA GLN A 608 -19.98 18.22 13.44
C GLN A 608 -21.06 17.16 13.26
N VAL A 609 -21.79 16.86 14.31
CA VAL A 609 -22.88 15.88 14.34
C VAL A 609 -24.18 16.58 14.69
N TRP A 610 -25.20 16.39 13.84
CA TRP A 610 -26.52 16.95 14.05
C TRP A 610 -27.59 15.86 14.14
N ASP A 611 -28.60 16.09 14.96
CA ASP A 611 -29.83 15.30 14.97
C ASP A 611 -30.68 15.68 13.74
N ALA A 612 -31.03 14.70 12.92
CA ALA A 612 -31.75 14.91 11.66
C ALA A 612 -33.22 15.29 11.83
N VAL A 613 -33.79 15.10 13.03
CA VAL A 613 -35.18 15.44 13.37
C VAL A 613 -35.24 16.81 14.04
N THR A 614 -34.47 16.99 15.11
CA THR A 614 -34.48 18.25 15.88
C THR A 614 -33.66 19.36 15.23
N ARG A 615 -32.76 19.01 14.30
CA ARG A 615 -31.82 19.90 13.59
C ARG A 615 -30.77 20.54 14.49
N ASN A 616 -30.64 20.11 15.73
CA ASN A 616 -29.67 20.65 16.68
C ASN A 616 -28.29 20.02 16.46
N ASN A 617 -27.24 20.84 16.64
CA ASN A 617 -25.88 20.31 16.75
C ASN A 617 -25.79 19.54 18.08
N VAL A 618 -25.50 18.24 17.99
CA VAL A 618 -25.40 17.34 19.14
C VAL A 618 -23.96 17.31 19.65
N PHE A 619 -22.99 17.37 18.73
CA PHE A 619 -21.58 17.25 19.08
C PHE A 619 -20.67 17.87 18.01
N THR A 620 -19.52 18.42 18.44
CA THR A 620 -18.45 18.92 17.55
C THR A 620 -17.12 18.35 18.00
N TYR A 621 -16.49 17.56 17.11
CA TYR A 621 -15.16 16.97 17.31
C TYR A 621 -14.07 17.92 16.77
N ARG A 622 -13.00 18.14 17.57
CA ARG A 622 -11.90 19.08 17.28
C ARG A 622 -10.52 18.43 17.41
N GLY A 623 -10.39 17.14 17.12
CA GLY A 623 -9.12 16.40 17.28
C GLY A 623 -8.13 16.59 16.14
N HIS A 624 -8.60 16.94 14.93
CA HIS A 624 -7.72 17.13 13.78
C HIS A 624 -6.97 18.47 13.78
N THR A 625 -5.70 18.44 13.38
CA THR A 625 -4.88 19.64 13.23
C THR A 625 -4.92 20.22 11.81
N GLY A 626 -5.39 19.43 10.83
CA GLY A 626 -5.60 19.80 9.42
C GLY A 626 -7.07 19.70 9.00
N TYR A 627 -7.37 20.05 7.74
CA TYR A 627 -8.70 19.89 7.18
C TYR A 627 -9.17 18.44 7.26
N VAL A 628 -10.44 18.23 7.61
CA VAL A 628 -11.02 16.88 7.62
C VAL A 628 -11.66 16.61 6.26
N MET A 629 -11.21 15.55 5.61
CA MET A 629 -11.58 15.23 4.24
C MET A 629 -12.76 14.26 4.16
N SER A 630 -12.86 13.32 5.10
CA SER A 630 -13.87 12.26 5.09
C SER A 630 -14.26 11.87 6.50
N VAL A 631 -15.51 11.40 6.67
CA VAL A 631 -16.06 10.92 7.93
C VAL A 631 -17.00 9.74 7.65
N ALA A 632 -16.96 8.71 8.51
CA ALA A 632 -17.78 7.50 8.38
C ALA A 632 -18.23 6.99 9.75
N TRP A 633 -19.51 6.59 9.86
CA TRP A 633 -20.07 5.91 11.02
C TRP A 633 -19.71 4.43 11.02
N SER A 634 -19.45 3.88 12.21
CA SER A 634 -19.41 2.43 12.39
C SER A 634 -20.78 1.81 12.13
N PRO A 635 -20.86 0.55 11.65
CA PRO A 635 -22.14 -0.12 11.37
C PRO A 635 -23.07 -0.26 12.58
N ASP A 636 -22.50 -0.28 13.81
CA ASP A 636 -23.26 -0.33 15.06
C ASP A 636 -23.69 1.07 15.55
N GLY A 637 -23.30 2.14 14.87
CA GLY A 637 -23.63 3.52 15.21
C GLY A 637 -22.94 4.08 16.45
N LYS A 638 -21.96 3.38 17.04
CA LYS A 638 -21.31 3.80 18.29
C LYS A 638 -20.05 4.63 18.09
N LEU A 639 -19.39 4.47 16.94
CA LEU A 639 -18.13 5.11 16.65
C LEU A 639 -18.20 5.92 15.35
N LEU A 640 -17.40 6.98 15.29
CA LEU A 640 -17.08 7.71 14.07
C LEU A 640 -15.60 7.59 13.78
N ALA A 641 -15.27 7.42 12.49
CA ALA A 641 -13.91 7.54 11.98
C ALA A 641 -13.84 8.78 11.09
N SER A 642 -12.82 9.60 11.26
CA SER A 642 -12.56 10.79 10.46
C SER A 642 -11.13 10.79 9.94
N ALA A 643 -10.92 11.30 8.74
CA ALA A 643 -9.63 11.31 8.04
C ALA A 643 -9.28 12.73 7.57
N GLY A 644 -8.01 13.11 7.72
CA GLY A 644 -7.61 14.49 7.53
C GLY A 644 -6.30 14.73 6.77
N VAL A 645 -6.08 16.01 6.47
CA VAL A 645 -4.86 16.53 5.85
C VAL A 645 -3.66 16.44 6.81
N ASP A 646 -3.90 16.22 8.10
CA ASP A 646 -2.88 15.96 9.11
C ASP A 646 -2.29 14.53 9.06
N HIS A 647 -2.56 13.80 7.98
CA HIS A 647 -2.08 12.46 7.68
C HIS A 647 -2.61 11.38 8.64
N THR A 648 -3.62 11.71 9.46
CA THR A 648 -4.19 10.78 10.45
C THR A 648 -5.61 10.36 10.10
N MET A 649 -5.98 9.18 10.57
CA MET A 649 -7.35 8.75 10.77
C MET A 649 -7.59 8.67 12.28
N GLN A 650 -8.69 9.26 12.76
CA GLN A 650 -9.04 9.33 14.17
C GLN A 650 -10.39 8.67 14.40
N VAL A 651 -10.47 7.79 15.42
CA VAL A 651 -11.69 7.10 15.82
C VAL A 651 -12.11 7.56 17.20
N TRP A 652 -13.38 7.90 17.34
CA TRP A 652 -13.93 8.46 18.56
C TRP A 652 -15.38 8.01 18.79
N ALA A 653 -15.79 7.98 20.08
CA ALA A 653 -17.12 7.55 20.48
C ALA A 653 -18.16 8.66 20.26
N THR A 654 -19.40 8.26 19.97
CA THR A 654 -20.52 9.18 19.72
C THR A 654 -21.45 9.32 20.92
N SER A 655 -21.29 8.45 21.94
CA SER A 655 -22.10 8.44 23.18
C SER A 655 -21.18 8.49 24.40
#